data_69ce3b962868816765d2c9079c85a1a2
#
_entry.id   69ce3b962868816765d2c9079c85a1a2
#
_cell.length_a   1.000
_cell.length_b   1.000
_cell.length_c   1.000
_cell.angle_alpha   90.00
_cell.angle_beta   90.00
_cell.angle_gamma   90.00
#
_symmetry.space_group_name_H-M   'P 1'
#
loop_
_entity.id
_entity.type
_entity.pdbx_description
1 polymer ?
#
loop_
_entity_poly.entity_id
_entity_poly.type
_entity_poly.pdbx_seq_one_letter_code
_entity_poly.pdbx_strand_id
1 'polypeptide(L)'
;MSEHSGNQLGAETSPYLRQHKDNPVHWRPWGPEAFAEAKQTGKPVLLSVGYAACHWCHVMAHESFEDPATAAVMNDLFVNIKVDREERPDVDSIYMNALHLIGEQGGWPLTMFLTPDAEPFWGGTYFPKEQRYGRPAFVDVLRTVSHTFHEAPQKVRSNADALSARLKPAHHKGESVPLTDATLENWTRRFLQAVDPSTGGMLGAPKFPQTQFFSLLWRAGLRYGTDSLREAVDLTLTHICQGGIYDHVGGGFARYSVDEQWLVPHFEKMLYDNALLVELMTEVWRETKSPLYARRIEETVAWLLREMVAQGGAFAASLDADSEGEEGKFYVWDFDEVKGLLGNEDINFFADIYNVTPPGNFEGKNIPNRLYAVDLRDDETEARLAAMLAKMLECRSLRIRPGFDDKILADWNGLMIAALANAATAFDKAECLAAAEAAFDFVLMRMSLATRLIHSYRDGPGNAPATASDYANMIRAALALANATNNPEYVEQACAWTHVLDAHYWADDLGGYYLAADDTDDILVRPLSGNDDATPNANAMMVSNLVALSAWTGNGAYTDRAEKILEAFGPAITANPVGHAGLLGAALDLLAPALVVLMVPEGGDPTAMRAALRDVSVPNVVVQEVWADETLPSSSPASGKTVIDGTTTAYVCIGPQCSLPVTEPDKLVDTIKTARQVTVA
;
A
#
# COMPACT_ATOMS: atom_id res chain seq x y z
N MET A 1 -0.51 -46.00 -10.09
CA MET A 1 -1.24 -45.14 -9.13
C MET A 1 -0.34 -43.94 -8.95
N SER A 2 -0.72 -42.79 -9.50
CA SER A 2 0.09 -41.57 -9.49
C SER A 2 0.29 -41.05 -8.03
N GLU A 3 1.50 -40.69 -7.69
CA GLU A 3 1.88 -40.06 -6.40
C GLU A 3 1.22 -38.70 -6.13
N HIS A 4 0.25 -38.27 -6.95
CA HIS A 4 -0.39 -36.95 -6.90
C HIS A 4 -1.81 -36.95 -6.33
N SER A 5 -2.23 -37.98 -5.59
CA SER A 5 -3.55 -37.98 -4.95
C SER A 5 -3.47 -37.32 -3.58
N GLY A 6 -3.97 -36.10 -3.44
CA GLY A 6 -4.09 -35.39 -2.19
C GLY A 6 -3.84 -33.89 -2.30
N ASN A 7 -4.11 -33.19 -1.22
CA ASN A 7 -3.84 -31.78 -1.06
C ASN A 7 -2.35 -31.52 -0.80
N GLN A 8 -1.70 -30.62 -1.53
CA GLN A 8 -0.25 -30.37 -1.44
C GLN A 8 0.10 -29.10 -0.63
N LEU A 9 -0.88 -28.30 -0.20
CA LEU A 9 -0.65 -27.01 0.45
C LEU A 9 -0.02 -27.10 1.85
N GLY A 10 0.05 -28.29 2.43
CA GLY A 10 0.70 -28.49 3.74
C GLY A 10 2.21 -28.23 3.75
N ALA A 11 2.86 -28.26 2.59
CA ALA A 11 4.29 -28.01 2.43
C ALA A 11 4.65 -26.54 2.19
N GLU A 12 3.63 -25.69 1.92
CA GLU A 12 3.81 -24.28 1.62
C GLU A 12 4.13 -23.46 2.89
N THR A 13 4.79 -22.31 2.70
CA THR A 13 5.10 -21.37 3.78
C THR A 13 3.99 -20.37 4.02
N SER A 14 3.22 -19.99 2.96
CA SER A 14 2.11 -19.05 3.04
C SER A 14 1.09 -19.43 4.11
N PRO A 15 0.78 -18.56 5.08
CA PRO A 15 -0.31 -18.78 6.04
C PRO A 15 -1.65 -19.05 5.34
N TYR A 16 -1.96 -18.31 4.28
CA TYR A 16 -3.18 -18.50 3.50
C TYR A 16 -3.28 -19.89 2.86
N LEU A 17 -2.22 -20.36 2.20
CA LEU A 17 -2.23 -21.69 1.60
C LEU A 17 -2.35 -22.77 2.67
N ARG A 18 -1.68 -22.60 3.81
CA ARG A 18 -1.74 -23.53 4.95
C ARG A 18 -3.11 -23.57 5.63
N GLN A 19 -3.92 -22.50 5.59
CA GLN A 19 -5.32 -22.53 6.05
C GLN A 19 -6.15 -23.56 5.28
N HIS A 20 -5.78 -23.84 4.02
CA HIS A 20 -6.48 -24.79 3.15
C HIS A 20 -5.84 -26.20 3.09
N LYS A 21 -4.79 -26.48 3.87
CA LYS A 21 -4.04 -27.75 3.82
C LYS A 21 -4.88 -29.00 4.14
N ASP A 22 -5.92 -28.85 4.95
CA ASP A 22 -6.79 -29.93 5.43
C ASP A 22 -8.09 -30.03 4.62
N ASN A 23 -8.28 -29.19 3.60
CA ASN A 23 -9.46 -29.27 2.72
C ASN A 23 -9.49 -30.62 1.97
N PRO A 24 -10.69 -31.19 1.74
CA PRO A 24 -10.84 -32.39 0.90
C PRO A 24 -10.56 -32.13 -0.59
N VAL A 25 -10.42 -30.87 -1.01
CA VAL A 25 -9.98 -30.50 -2.37
C VAL A 25 -8.52 -30.85 -2.56
N HIS A 26 -8.18 -31.45 -3.69
CA HIS A 26 -6.80 -31.77 -4.08
C HIS A 26 -6.11 -30.51 -4.61
N TRP A 27 -5.83 -29.55 -3.72
CA TRP A 27 -5.16 -28.31 -4.05
C TRP A 27 -3.70 -28.52 -4.48
N ARG A 28 -3.27 -27.74 -5.46
CA ARG A 28 -1.89 -27.58 -5.91
C ARG A 28 -1.45 -26.14 -5.66
N PRO A 29 -0.21 -25.88 -5.27
CA PRO A 29 0.36 -24.55 -5.38
C PRO A 29 0.52 -24.18 -6.86
N TRP A 30 0.69 -22.88 -7.13
CA TRP A 30 1.04 -22.41 -8.47
C TRP A 30 2.43 -22.90 -8.86
N GLY A 31 2.55 -23.54 -10.02
CA GLY A 31 3.82 -24.02 -10.50
C GLY A 31 3.67 -24.96 -11.72
N PRO A 32 4.78 -25.29 -12.38
CA PRO A 32 4.78 -26.07 -13.61
C PRO A 32 4.22 -27.49 -13.43
N GLU A 33 4.31 -28.08 -12.24
CA GLU A 33 3.80 -29.42 -11.94
C GLU A 33 2.28 -29.50 -12.06
N ALA A 34 1.57 -28.48 -11.58
CA ALA A 34 0.11 -28.42 -11.65
C ALA A 34 -0.38 -28.32 -13.11
N PHE A 35 0.29 -27.54 -13.93
CA PHE A 35 -0.02 -27.44 -15.37
C PHE A 35 0.38 -28.70 -16.15
N ALA A 36 1.46 -29.37 -15.76
CA ALA A 36 1.83 -30.66 -16.33
C ALA A 36 0.77 -31.71 -16.00
N GLU A 37 0.22 -31.75 -14.78
CA GLU A 37 -0.90 -32.62 -14.40
C GLU A 37 -2.15 -32.31 -15.25
N ALA A 38 -2.48 -31.03 -15.45
CA ALA A 38 -3.60 -30.63 -16.30
C ALA A 38 -3.46 -31.09 -17.74
N LYS A 39 -2.26 -30.97 -18.32
CA LYS A 39 -1.94 -31.48 -19.67
C LYS A 39 -2.05 -33.00 -19.75
N GLN A 40 -1.54 -33.72 -18.75
CA GLN A 40 -1.57 -35.17 -18.70
C GLN A 40 -2.98 -35.72 -18.55
N THR A 41 -3.81 -35.10 -17.74
CA THR A 41 -5.17 -35.55 -17.46
C THR A 41 -6.20 -35.03 -18.45
N GLY A 42 -5.85 -33.99 -19.25
CA GLY A 42 -6.75 -33.30 -20.16
C GLY A 42 -7.84 -32.49 -19.46
N LYS A 43 -7.66 -32.17 -18.17
CA LYS A 43 -8.60 -31.38 -17.37
C LYS A 43 -8.30 -29.89 -17.50
N PRO A 44 -9.32 -29.02 -17.47
CA PRO A 44 -9.12 -27.60 -17.27
C PRO A 44 -8.61 -27.33 -15.85
N VAL A 45 -8.00 -26.15 -15.65
CA VAL A 45 -7.54 -25.68 -14.35
C VAL A 45 -8.63 -24.82 -13.71
N LEU A 46 -8.90 -25.07 -12.43
CA LEU A 46 -9.62 -24.15 -11.56
C LEU A 46 -8.60 -23.42 -10.71
N LEU A 47 -8.45 -22.12 -10.95
CA LEU A 47 -7.58 -21.22 -10.19
C LEU A 47 -8.41 -20.46 -9.15
N SER A 48 -8.03 -20.58 -7.86
CA SER A 48 -8.61 -19.80 -6.76
C SER A 48 -7.54 -18.95 -6.13
N VAL A 49 -7.71 -17.63 -6.20
CA VAL A 49 -6.78 -16.63 -5.64
C VAL A 49 -7.44 -15.90 -4.49
N GLY A 50 -6.70 -15.65 -3.42
CA GLY A 50 -7.15 -14.93 -2.24
C GLY A 50 -5.98 -14.56 -1.33
N TYR A 51 -6.25 -14.22 -0.08
CA TYR A 51 -5.24 -13.89 0.93
C TYR A 51 -5.73 -14.21 2.34
N ALA A 52 -4.84 -14.24 3.32
CA ALA A 52 -5.13 -14.79 4.66
C ALA A 52 -6.21 -14.02 5.42
N ALA A 53 -6.24 -12.68 5.34
CA ALA A 53 -7.21 -11.84 6.04
C ALA A 53 -8.54 -11.65 5.30
N CYS A 54 -8.77 -12.35 4.18
CA CYS A 54 -9.91 -12.17 3.30
C CYS A 54 -11.17 -12.87 3.82
N HIS A 55 -12.11 -12.14 4.43
CA HIS A 55 -13.38 -12.68 4.96
C HIS A 55 -14.15 -13.50 3.92
N TRP A 56 -14.41 -13.00 2.71
CA TRP A 56 -15.16 -13.75 1.69
C TRP A 56 -14.41 -14.99 1.17
N CYS A 57 -13.07 -15.03 1.31
CA CYS A 57 -12.30 -16.25 1.04
C CYS A 57 -12.59 -17.31 2.11
N HIS A 58 -12.71 -16.93 3.39
CA HIS A 58 -13.10 -17.81 4.48
C HIS A 58 -14.54 -18.33 4.28
N VAL A 59 -15.47 -17.44 3.92
CA VAL A 59 -16.86 -17.85 3.62
C VAL A 59 -16.90 -18.91 2.52
N MET A 60 -16.18 -18.69 1.39
CA MET A 60 -16.14 -19.68 0.30
C MET A 60 -15.45 -20.98 0.70
N ALA A 61 -14.45 -20.91 1.57
CA ALA A 61 -13.76 -22.10 2.11
C ALA A 61 -14.72 -22.96 2.92
N HIS A 62 -15.41 -22.38 3.90
CA HIS A 62 -16.35 -23.10 4.78
C HIS A 62 -17.56 -23.65 4.02
N GLU A 63 -18.09 -22.88 3.07
CA GLU A 63 -19.26 -23.31 2.30
C GLU A 63 -18.94 -24.38 1.27
N SER A 64 -17.78 -24.30 0.58
CA SER A 64 -17.50 -25.10 -0.62
C SER A 64 -16.24 -25.95 -0.53
N PHE A 65 -15.11 -25.40 -0.05
CA PHE A 65 -13.83 -26.11 -0.10
C PHE A 65 -13.67 -27.15 1.00
N GLU A 66 -14.37 -26.99 2.12
CA GLU A 66 -14.43 -27.94 3.23
C GLU A 66 -15.55 -28.99 3.05
N ASP A 67 -16.47 -28.77 2.11
CA ASP A 67 -17.56 -29.70 1.82
C ASP A 67 -17.08 -30.86 0.95
N PRO A 68 -17.12 -32.13 1.46
CA PRO A 68 -16.62 -33.29 0.70
C PRO A 68 -17.36 -33.52 -0.63
N ALA A 69 -18.65 -33.15 -0.71
CA ALA A 69 -19.42 -33.35 -1.95
C ALA A 69 -19.00 -32.36 -3.04
N THR A 70 -18.81 -31.10 -2.69
CA THR A 70 -18.28 -30.08 -3.60
C THR A 70 -16.84 -30.38 -4.00
N ALA A 71 -16.00 -30.76 -3.04
CA ALA A 71 -14.60 -31.15 -3.29
C ALA A 71 -14.48 -32.35 -4.24
N ALA A 72 -15.38 -33.34 -4.12
CA ALA A 72 -15.40 -34.48 -5.07
C ALA A 72 -15.66 -34.02 -6.49
N VAL A 73 -16.57 -33.07 -6.73
CA VAL A 73 -16.82 -32.49 -8.06
C VAL A 73 -15.60 -31.69 -8.56
N MET A 74 -14.99 -30.87 -7.69
CA MET A 74 -13.78 -30.13 -8.05
C MET A 74 -12.64 -31.07 -8.47
N ASN A 75 -12.37 -32.10 -7.69
CA ASN A 75 -11.29 -33.07 -7.93
C ASN A 75 -11.53 -33.93 -9.18
N ASP A 76 -12.79 -34.25 -9.47
CA ASP A 76 -13.14 -35.03 -10.66
C ASP A 76 -12.97 -34.21 -11.95
N LEU A 77 -13.37 -32.95 -11.94
CA LEU A 77 -13.52 -32.12 -13.14
C LEU A 77 -12.32 -31.25 -13.45
N PHE A 78 -11.49 -30.89 -12.44
CA PHE A 78 -10.41 -29.89 -12.58
C PHE A 78 -9.10 -30.36 -11.94
N VAL A 79 -8.01 -29.73 -12.38
CA VAL A 79 -6.81 -29.55 -11.56
C VAL A 79 -7.00 -28.24 -10.79
N ASN A 80 -7.01 -28.33 -9.45
CA ASN A 80 -7.34 -27.20 -8.58
C ASN A 80 -6.06 -26.52 -8.10
N ILE A 81 -5.85 -25.25 -8.47
CA ILE A 81 -4.70 -24.44 -8.06
C ILE A 81 -5.15 -23.37 -7.08
N LYS A 82 -4.43 -23.25 -5.95
CA LYS A 82 -4.63 -22.21 -4.94
C LYS A 82 -3.45 -21.27 -4.96
N VAL A 83 -3.73 -19.95 -4.94
CA VAL A 83 -2.72 -18.88 -4.97
C VAL A 83 -2.97 -17.89 -3.85
N ASP A 84 -1.91 -17.58 -3.10
CA ASP A 84 -1.87 -16.40 -2.24
C ASP A 84 -1.48 -15.20 -3.10
N ARG A 85 -2.41 -14.23 -3.25
CA ARG A 85 -2.18 -13.02 -4.04
C ARG A 85 -1.05 -12.17 -3.49
N GLU A 86 -0.78 -12.28 -2.20
CA GLU A 86 0.24 -11.51 -1.51
C GLU A 86 1.64 -12.10 -1.73
N GLU A 87 1.75 -13.41 -2.02
CA GLU A 87 3.01 -14.03 -2.45
C GLU A 87 3.20 -14.01 -3.98
N ARG A 88 2.08 -14.02 -4.75
CA ARG A 88 2.10 -14.01 -6.23
C ARG A 88 1.23 -12.87 -6.78
N PRO A 89 1.60 -11.60 -6.51
CA PRO A 89 0.86 -10.44 -7.03
C PRO A 89 0.91 -10.35 -8.57
N ASP A 90 1.90 -10.94 -9.21
CA ASP A 90 2.02 -11.08 -10.65
C ASP A 90 0.90 -11.96 -11.24
N VAL A 91 0.65 -13.13 -10.63
CA VAL A 91 -0.44 -14.04 -11.00
C VAL A 91 -1.80 -13.38 -10.74
N ASP A 92 -1.99 -12.79 -9.55
CA ASP A 92 -3.22 -12.07 -9.21
C ASP A 92 -3.53 -10.98 -10.23
N SER A 93 -2.56 -10.13 -10.56
CA SER A 93 -2.70 -9.05 -11.53
C SER A 93 -3.13 -9.55 -12.92
N ILE A 94 -2.54 -10.63 -13.43
CA ILE A 94 -2.87 -11.19 -14.74
C ILE A 94 -4.34 -11.64 -14.76
N TYR A 95 -4.76 -12.43 -13.77
CA TYR A 95 -6.09 -13.03 -13.81
C TYR A 95 -7.20 -12.12 -13.32
N MET A 96 -6.90 -11.13 -12.46
CA MET A 96 -7.82 -10.05 -12.15
C MET A 96 -8.08 -9.18 -13.39
N ASN A 97 -7.03 -8.85 -14.16
CA ASN A 97 -7.19 -8.16 -15.44
C ASN A 97 -8.01 -8.99 -16.43
N ALA A 98 -7.80 -10.32 -16.50
CA ALA A 98 -8.63 -11.19 -17.32
C ALA A 98 -10.11 -11.13 -16.92
N LEU A 99 -10.40 -11.09 -15.61
CA LEU A 99 -11.76 -10.95 -15.10
C LEU A 99 -12.40 -9.62 -15.53
N HIS A 100 -11.69 -8.52 -15.40
CA HIS A 100 -12.15 -7.21 -15.86
C HIS A 100 -12.41 -7.19 -17.38
N LEU A 101 -11.58 -7.86 -18.16
CA LEU A 101 -11.73 -7.94 -19.62
C LEU A 101 -12.98 -8.71 -20.08
N ILE A 102 -13.54 -9.58 -19.25
CA ILE A 102 -14.84 -10.25 -19.52
C ILE A 102 -16.03 -9.46 -18.99
N GLY A 103 -15.80 -8.29 -18.36
CA GLY A 103 -16.83 -7.37 -17.91
C GLY A 103 -17.32 -7.61 -16.48
N GLU A 104 -16.63 -8.44 -15.70
CA GLU A 104 -16.94 -8.70 -14.29
C GLU A 104 -16.24 -7.68 -13.39
N GLN A 105 -16.84 -7.40 -12.23
CA GLN A 105 -16.18 -6.62 -11.18
C GLN A 105 -15.12 -7.46 -10.48
N GLY A 106 -13.96 -6.85 -10.23
CA GLY A 106 -12.88 -7.46 -9.46
C GLY A 106 -13.21 -7.65 -7.99
N GLY A 107 -12.45 -8.52 -7.34
CA GLY A 107 -12.54 -8.80 -5.90
C GLY A 107 -12.08 -10.21 -5.56
N TRP A 108 -11.85 -10.45 -4.28
CA TRP A 108 -11.46 -11.75 -3.76
C TRP A 108 -12.59 -12.36 -2.92
N PRO A 109 -12.71 -13.73 -2.97
CA PRO A 109 -11.88 -14.67 -3.74
C PRO A 109 -12.04 -14.47 -5.25
N LEU A 110 -10.93 -14.55 -6.00
CA LEU A 110 -10.94 -14.61 -7.46
C LEU A 110 -10.99 -16.06 -7.90
N THR A 111 -11.95 -16.43 -8.75
CA THR A 111 -12.10 -17.77 -9.30
C THR A 111 -11.97 -17.70 -10.82
N MET A 112 -10.92 -18.30 -11.38
CA MET A 112 -10.67 -18.32 -12.81
C MET A 112 -10.59 -19.75 -13.35
N PHE A 113 -11.02 -19.94 -14.58
CA PHE A 113 -10.90 -21.21 -15.29
C PHE A 113 -9.93 -21.05 -16.45
N LEU A 114 -8.90 -21.91 -16.45
CA LEU A 114 -7.79 -21.82 -17.39
C LEU A 114 -7.68 -23.10 -18.24
N THR A 115 -7.12 -22.93 -19.43
CA THR A 115 -6.60 -24.06 -20.20
C THR A 115 -5.37 -24.66 -19.50
N PRO A 116 -4.93 -25.89 -19.87
CA PRO A 116 -3.67 -26.44 -19.37
C PRO A 116 -2.40 -25.63 -19.73
N ASP A 117 -2.53 -24.64 -20.60
CA ASP A 117 -1.47 -23.69 -20.96
C ASP A 117 -1.60 -22.33 -20.20
N ALA A 118 -2.31 -22.33 -19.06
CA ALA A 118 -2.54 -21.17 -18.20
C ALA A 118 -3.35 -20.01 -18.84
N GLU A 119 -4.00 -20.24 -19.99
CA GLU A 119 -4.77 -19.23 -20.69
C GLU A 119 -6.19 -19.12 -20.09
N PRO A 120 -6.62 -17.94 -19.60
CA PRO A 120 -7.95 -17.76 -19.02
C PRO A 120 -9.04 -17.81 -20.11
N PHE A 121 -10.17 -18.47 -19.83
CA PHE A 121 -11.30 -18.50 -20.76
C PHE A 121 -12.63 -18.09 -20.13
N TRP A 122 -12.75 -18.11 -18.79
CA TRP A 122 -13.89 -17.62 -18.02
C TRP A 122 -13.53 -17.48 -16.53
N GLY A 123 -14.36 -16.73 -15.74
CA GLY A 123 -14.15 -16.58 -14.32
C GLY A 123 -15.25 -15.78 -13.64
N GLY A 124 -15.04 -15.56 -12.36
CA GLY A 124 -15.87 -14.76 -11.46
C GLY A 124 -15.16 -14.55 -10.13
N THR A 125 -15.88 -14.00 -9.16
CA THR A 125 -15.39 -13.87 -7.80
C THR A 125 -15.96 -14.98 -6.91
N TYR A 126 -16.67 -14.65 -5.85
CA TYR A 126 -17.34 -15.60 -4.96
C TYR A 126 -18.50 -16.29 -5.65
N PHE A 127 -18.60 -17.61 -5.48
CA PHE A 127 -19.73 -18.45 -5.86
C PHE A 127 -20.32 -19.14 -4.62
N PRO A 128 -21.62 -18.96 -4.33
CA PRO A 128 -22.27 -19.59 -3.19
C PRO A 128 -22.41 -21.10 -3.37
N LYS A 129 -22.45 -21.86 -2.28
CA LYS A 129 -22.71 -23.31 -2.31
C LYS A 129 -24.06 -23.65 -2.95
N GLU A 130 -25.10 -22.88 -2.60
CA GLU A 130 -26.45 -22.96 -3.15
C GLU A 130 -26.81 -21.68 -3.89
N GLN A 131 -27.71 -21.77 -4.86
CA GLN A 131 -28.15 -20.59 -5.62
C GLN A 131 -28.73 -19.52 -4.69
N ARG A 132 -28.09 -18.34 -4.62
CA ARG A 132 -28.55 -17.19 -3.85
C ARG A 132 -27.97 -15.87 -4.40
N TYR A 133 -28.59 -14.76 -4.03
CA TYR A 133 -28.17 -13.41 -4.46
C TYR A 133 -28.10 -13.26 -5.99
N GLY A 134 -28.94 -14.00 -6.74
CA GLY A 134 -28.91 -14.00 -8.21
C GLY A 134 -27.71 -14.74 -8.82
N ARG A 135 -26.86 -15.38 -8.02
CA ARG A 135 -25.71 -16.17 -8.47
C ARG A 135 -26.02 -17.66 -8.47
N PRO A 136 -25.54 -18.43 -9.47
CA PRO A 136 -25.72 -19.88 -9.53
C PRO A 136 -24.95 -20.58 -8.40
N ALA A 137 -25.35 -21.82 -8.09
CA ALA A 137 -24.60 -22.67 -7.17
C ALA A 137 -23.22 -23.02 -7.74
N PHE A 138 -22.18 -23.06 -6.90
CA PHE A 138 -20.81 -23.31 -7.32
C PHE A 138 -20.66 -24.64 -8.08
N VAL A 139 -21.28 -25.72 -7.62
CA VAL A 139 -21.26 -27.03 -8.28
C VAL A 139 -21.87 -26.98 -9.70
N ASP A 140 -22.91 -26.17 -9.92
CA ASP A 140 -23.52 -26.03 -11.25
C ASP A 140 -22.60 -25.25 -12.20
N VAL A 141 -21.87 -24.24 -11.68
CA VAL A 141 -20.82 -23.53 -12.41
C VAL A 141 -19.73 -24.52 -12.84
N LEU A 142 -19.20 -25.30 -11.89
CA LEU A 142 -18.14 -26.29 -12.17
C LEU A 142 -18.53 -27.26 -13.28
N ARG A 143 -19.73 -27.86 -13.19
CA ARG A 143 -20.24 -28.79 -14.21
C ARG A 143 -20.41 -28.12 -15.58
N THR A 144 -20.95 -26.90 -15.59
CA THR A 144 -21.20 -26.16 -16.83
C THR A 144 -19.86 -25.79 -17.53
N VAL A 145 -18.88 -25.33 -16.77
CA VAL A 145 -17.56 -24.97 -17.30
C VAL A 145 -16.82 -26.21 -17.84
N SER A 146 -16.79 -27.30 -17.07
CA SER A 146 -16.16 -28.56 -17.50
C SER A 146 -16.83 -29.13 -18.75
N HIS A 147 -18.18 -29.15 -18.78
CA HIS A 147 -18.93 -29.57 -19.96
C HIS A 147 -18.58 -28.70 -21.19
N THR A 148 -18.54 -27.37 -21.02
CA THR A 148 -18.18 -26.46 -22.11
C THR A 148 -16.76 -26.68 -22.60
N PHE A 149 -15.82 -26.94 -21.68
CA PHE A 149 -14.42 -27.20 -22.02
C PHE A 149 -14.27 -28.44 -22.92
N HIS A 150 -15.01 -29.53 -22.64
CA HIS A 150 -14.91 -30.76 -23.38
C HIS A 150 -15.79 -30.80 -24.65
N GLU A 151 -17.02 -30.27 -24.58
CA GLU A 151 -17.98 -30.37 -25.69
C GLU A 151 -17.92 -29.20 -26.68
N ALA A 152 -17.34 -28.05 -26.27
CA ALA A 152 -17.21 -26.88 -27.12
C ALA A 152 -15.77 -26.30 -27.14
N PRO A 153 -14.73 -27.14 -27.44
CA PRO A 153 -13.34 -26.72 -27.30
C PRO A 153 -12.96 -25.53 -28.20
N GLN A 154 -13.63 -25.39 -29.36
CA GLN A 154 -13.40 -24.22 -30.23
C GLN A 154 -13.86 -22.90 -29.59
N LYS A 155 -14.97 -22.91 -28.83
CA LYS A 155 -15.45 -21.74 -28.10
C LYS A 155 -14.47 -21.38 -26.97
N VAL A 156 -14.02 -22.38 -26.23
CA VAL A 156 -13.01 -22.19 -25.17
C VAL A 156 -11.73 -21.60 -25.74
N ARG A 157 -11.24 -22.19 -26.85
CA ARG A 157 -10.02 -21.69 -27.51
C ARG A 157 -10.17 -20.25 -28.00
N SER A 158 -11.30 -19.92 -28.64
CA SER A 158 -11.57 -18.56 -29.11
C SER A 158 -11.59 -17.52 -27.97
N ASN A 159 -12.19 -17.89 -26.82
CA ASN A 159 -12.21 -17.02 -25.64
C ASN A 159 -10.80 -16.86 -25.06
N ALA A 160 -10.06 -17.96 -24.90
CA ALA A 160 -8.71 -17.95 -24.36
C ALA A 160 -7.74 -17.13 -25.25
N ASP A 161 -7.80 -17.30 -26.55
CA ASP A 161 -7.01 -16.52 -27.52
C ASP A 161 -7.33 -15.03 -27.44
N ALA A 162 -8.62 -14.68 -27.37
CA ALA A 162 -9.07 -13.29 -27.29
C ALA A 162 -8.63 -12.60 -25.99
N LEU A 163 -8.74 -13.29 -24.83
CA LEU A 163 -8.30 -12.77 -23.55
C LEU A 163 -6.78 -12.66 -23.48
N SER A 164 -6.05 -13.72 -23.87
CA SER A 164 -4.58 -13.74 -23.88
C SER A 164 -3.99 -12.65 -24.78
N ALA A 165 -4.62 -12.37 -25.92
CA ALA A 165 -4.19 -11.27 -26.79
C ALA A 165 -4.37 -9.88 -26.15
N ARG A 166 -5.45 -9.70 -25.38
CA ARG A 166 -5.74 -8.42 -24.69
C ARG A 166 -4.93 -8.23 -23.40
N LEU A 167 -4.46 -9.32 -22.80
CA LEU A 167 -3.59 -9.27 -21.61
C LEU A 167 -2.16 -8.86 -21.94
N LYS A 168 -1.73 -9.01 -23.20
CA LYS A 168 -0.38 -8.60 -23.61
C LYS A 168 -0.23 -7.09 -23.51
N PRO A 169 0.81 -6.61 -22.81
CA PRO A 169 1.10 -5.18 -22.77
C PRO A 169 1.29 -4.61 -24.19
N ALA A 170 0.80 -3.42 -24.38
CA ALA A 170 0.92 -2.71 -25.64
C ALA A 170 0.98 -1.20 -25.39
N HIS A 171 1.47 -0.43 -26.35
CA HIS A 171 1.42 1.02 -26.26
C HIS A 171 -0.01 1.50 -25.98
N HIS A 172 -0.15 2.38 -25.01
CA HIS A 172 -1.41 3.05 -24.78
C HIS A 172 -1.78 3.90 -26.00
N LYS A 173 -3.00 3.70 -26.48
CA LYS A 173 -3.53 4.43 -27.65
C LYS A 173 -4.36 5.61 -27.17
N GLY A 174 -4.28 6.72 -27.88
CA GLY A 174 -5.08 7.91 -27.60
C GLY A 174 -4.23 9.18 -27.60
N GLU A 175 -4.88 10.28 -27.27
CA GLU A 175 -4.21 11.57 -27.08
C GLU A 175 -3.52 11.59 -25.70
N SER A 176 -2.36 12.22 -25.63
CA SER A 176 -1.65 12.50 -24.38
C SER A 176 -1.69 14.01 -24.15
N VAL A 177 -2.33 14.42 -23.06
CA VAL A 177 -2.29 15.82 -22.63
C VAL A 177 -0.97 16.06 -21.90
N PRO A 178 -0.19 17.11 -22.25
CA PRO A 178 1.04 17.43 -21.54
C PRO A 178 0.80 17.66 -20.05
N LEU A 179 1.59 17.01 -19.20
CA LEU A 179 1.53 17.12 -17.73
C LEU A 179 2.25 18.41 -17.29
N THR A 180 1.57 19.53 -17.45
CA THR A 180 2.04 20.86 -17.00
C THR A 180 1.38 21.27 -15.70
N ASP A 181 1.90 22.29 -15.02
CA ASP A 181 1.26 22.85 -13.82
C ASP A 181 -0.20 23.24 -14.09
N ALA A 182 -0.51 23.84 -15.26
CA ALA A 182 -1.87 24.21 -15.63
C ALA A 182 -2.79 22.99 -15.77
N THR A 183 -2.30 21.91 -16.36
CA THR A 183 -3.03 20.64 -16.50
C THR A 183 -3.31 20.03 -15.15
N LEU A 184 -2.30 19.92 -14.30
CA LEU A 184 -2.39 19.30 -12.97
C LEU A 184 -3.29 20.11 -12.02
N GLU A 185 -3.17 21.43 -12.01
CA GLU A 185 -4.07 22.30 -11.25
C GLU A 185 -5.52 22.12 -11.67
N ASN A 186 -5.79 22.14 -12.97
CA ASN A 186 -7.16 21.98 -13.50
C ASN A 186 -7.74 20.60 -13.11
N TRP A 187 -6.97 19.51 -13.27
CA TRP A 187 -7.46 18.17 -12.94
C TRP A 187 -7.68 17.99 -11.45
N THR A 188 -6.75 18.42 -10.60
CA THR A 188 -6.89 18.28 -9.15
C THR A 188 -8.06 19.09 -8.61
N ARG A 189 -8.35 20.29 -9.16
CA ARG A 189 -9.58 21.03 -8.82
C ARG A 189 -10.86 20.29 -9.20
N ARG A 190 -10.86 19.57 -10.34
CA ARG A 190 -12.01 18.74 -10.75
C ARG A 190 -12.19 17.51 -9.87
N PHE A 191 -11.12 16.96 -9.33
CA PHE A 191 -11.16 15.80 -8.45
C PHE A 191 -11.93 16.04 -7.16
N LEU A 192 -12.08 17.29 -6.72
CA LEU A 192 -12.96 17.65 -5.61
C LEU A 192 -14.42 17.23 -5.81
N GLN A 193 -14.88 17.09 -7.07
CA GLN A 193 -16.23 16.62 -7.37
C GLN A 193 -16.45 15.14 -7.00
N ALA A 194 -15.39 14.37 -6.84
CA ALA A 194 -15.45 12.97 -6.44
C ALA A 194 -15.31 12.80 -4.92
N VAL A 195 -14.99 13.86 -4.18
CA VAL A 195 -14.84 13.83 -2.71
C VAL A 195 -16.17 14.11 -2.04
N ASP A 196 -16.49 13.34 -1.01
CA ASP A 196 -17.65 13.57 -0.16
C ASP A 196 -17.45 14.86 0.68
N PRO A 197 -18.29 15.89 0.50
CA PRO A 197 -18.13 17.15 1.20
C PRO A 197 -18.53 17.10 2.68
N SER A 198 -19.14 16.00 3.14
CA SER A 198 -19.67 15.86 4.50
C SER A 198 -18.70 15.10 5.41
N THR A 199 -18.14 13.99 4.92
CA THR A 199 -17.31 13.07 5.71
C THR A 199 -15.95 12.81 5.06
N GLY A 200 -15.64 13.48 3.95
CA GLY A 200 -14.43 13.20 3.19
C GLY A 200 -14.43 11.79 2.56
N GLY A 201 -13.31 11.40 1.99
CA GLY A 201 -13.21 10.19 1.20
C GLY A 201 -13.87 10.33 -0.16
N MET A 202 -13.83 9.28 -0.97
CA MET A 202 -14.58 9.25 -2.22
C MET A 202 -16.09 9.12 -1.93
N LEU A 203 -16.91 9.66 -2.83
CA LEU A 203 -18.38 9.53 -2.74
C LEU A 203 -18.81 8.07 -2.79
N GLY A 204 -19.83 7.71 -1.98
CA GLY A 204 -20.43 6.37 -1.90
C GLY A 204 -19.77 5.44 -0.90
N ALA A 205 -20.16 4.16 -0.98
CA ALA A 205 -19.63 3.08 -0.14
C ALA A 205 -19.36 1.85 -1.01
N PRO A 206 -18.40 0.99 -0.62
CA PRO A 206 -17.48 1.12 0.53
C PRO A 206 -16.45 2.24 0.35
N LYS A 207 -15.96 2.82 1.47
CA LYS A 207 -14.93 3.86 1.47
C LYS A 207 -13.56 3.29 1.81
N PHE A 208 -12.64 3.40 0.87
CA PHE A 208 -11.21 3.14 1.07
C PHE A 208 -10.46 4.46 1.36
N PRO A 209 -9.35 4.44 2.11
CA PRO A 209 -8.57 5.65 2.39
C PRO A 209 -8.04 6.38 1.15
N GLN A 210 -7.77 5.68 0.04
CA GLN A 210 -7.32 6.25 -1.25
C GLN A 210 -6.13 7.22 -1.08
N THR A 211 -5.12 6.79 -0.34
CA THR A 211 -4.02 7.64 0.12
C THR A 211 -3.26 8.32 -1.02
N GLN A 212 -3.07 7.67 -2.17
CA GLN A 212 -2.43 8.26 -3.36
C GLN A 212 -3.22 9.44 -3.90
N PHE A 213 -4.55 9.30 -3.95
CA PHE A 213 -5.44 10.37 -4.40
C PHE A 213 -5.40 11.57 -3.46
N PHE A 214 -5.49 11.35 -2.15
CA PHE A 214 -5.46 12.44 -1.16
C PHE A 214 -4.06 13.04 -1.01
N SER A 215 -2.98 12.27 -1.16
CA SER A 215 -1.62 12.79 -1.26
C SER A 215 -1.46 13.72 -2.46
N LEU A 216 -1.97 13.35 -3.64
CA LEU A 216 -1.97 14.23 -4.79
C LEU A 216 -2.72 15.55 -4.53
N LEU A 217 -3.91 15.50 -3.91
CA LEU A 217 -4.68 16.71 -3.57
C LEU A 217 -3.91 17.60 -2.59
N TRP A 218 -3.29 17.02 -1.56
CA TRP A 218 -2.48 17.75 -0.58
C TRP A 218 -1.31 18.47 -1.25
N ARG A 219 -0.56 17.75 -2.06
CA ARG A 219 0.62 18.24 -2.77
C ARG A 219 0.26 19.35 -3.78
N ALA A 220 -0.81 19.16 -4.55
CA ALA A 220 -1.35 20.18 -5.45
C ALA A 220 -1.85 21.42 -4.67
N GLY A 221 -2.52 21.23 -3.54
CA GLY A 221 -2.96 22.28 -2.66
C GLY A 221 -1.81 23.17 -2.14
N LEU A 222 -0.68 22.55 -1.79
CA LEU A 222 0.53 23.25 -1.39
C LEU A 222 1.18 24.01 -2.56
N ARG A 223 1.28 23.37 -3.73
CA ARG A 223 1.94 23.92 -4.90
C ARG A 223 1.18 25.08 -5.53
N TYR A 224 -0.15 24.95 -5.67
CA TYR A 224 -1.01 25.94 -6.34
C TYR A 224 -1.69 26.91 -5.36
N GLY A 225 -1.43 26.81 -4.06
CA GLY A 225 -2.05 27.66 -3.05
C GLY A 225 -3.57 27.46 -2.96
N THR A 226 -4.07 26.26 -3.22
CA THR A 226 -5.52 25.98 -3.28
C THR A 226 -6.01 25.37 -1.97
N ASP A 227 -6.63 26.20 -1.13
CA ASP A 227 -7.10 25.80 0.20
C ASP A 227 -8.13 24.68 0.16
N SER A 228 -9.09 24.72 -0.77
CA SER A 228 -10.13 23.70 -0.89
C SER A 228 -9.60 22.26 -1.14
N LEU A 229 -8.42 22.12 -1.75
CA LEU A 229 -7.77 20.83 -1.89
C LEU A 229 -7.23 20.33 -0.54
N ARG A 230 -6.63 21.23 0.24
CA ARG A 230 -6.09 20.92 1.57
C ARG A 230 -7.22 20.63 2.56
N GLU A 231 -8.30 21.42 2.52
CA GLU A 231 -9.49 21.22 3.35
C GLU A 231 -10.16 19.86 3.09
N ALA A 232 -10.24 19.42 1.82
CA ALA A 232 -10.77 18.10 1.48
C ALA A 232 -9.93 16.96 2.07
N VAL A 233 -8.60 17.10 2.09
CA VAL A 233 -7.70 16.13 2.71
C VAL A 233 -7.84 16.14 4.23
N ASP A 234 -7.88 17.32 4.86
CA ASP A 234 -8.03 17.47 6.30
C ASP A 234 -9.38 16.89 6.80
N LEU A 235 -10.47 17.17 6.07
CA LEU A 235 -11.80 16.59 6.34
C LEU A 235 -11.75 15.05 6.29
N THR A 236 -11.12 14.50 5.25
CA THR A 236 -11.00 13.06 5.05
C THR A 236 -10.21 12.40 6.17
N LEU A 237 -9.02 12.91 6.46
CA LEU A 237 -8.16 12.37 7.51
C LEU A 237 -8.80 12.51 8.90
N THR A 238 -9.49 13.62 9.19
CA THR A 238 -10.21 13.81 10.45
C THR A 238 -11.26 12.72 10.65
N HIS A 239 -12.08 12.45 9.63
CA HIS A 239 -13.12 11.40 9.74
C HIS A 239 -12.54 9.99 9.79
N ILE A 240 -11.48 9.69 9.03
CA ILE A 240 -10.74 8.43 9.16
C ILE A 240 -10.17 8.25 10.56
N CYS A 241 -9.54 9.29 11.13
CA CYS A 241 -8.94 9.27 12.46
C CYS A 241 -9.96 9.15 13.61
N GLN A 242 -11.20 9.58 13.40
CA GLN A 242 -12.26 9.62 14.42
C GLN A 242 -13.37 8.61 14.18
N GLY A 243 -13.39 7.97 13.01
CA GLY A 243 -14.31 6.90 12.64
C GLY A 243 -14.03 5.58 13.35
N GLY A 244 -14.92 4.61 13.14
CA GLY A 244 -14.72 3.24 13.61
C GLY A 244 -13.69 2.46 12.77
N ILE A 245 -13.29 2.99 11.60
CA ILE A 245 -12.17 2.43 10.81
C ILE A 245 -10.83 2.52 11.56
N TYR A 246 -10.68 3.48 12.48
CA TYR A 246 -9.57 3.53 13.41
C TYR A 246 -9.90 2.76 14.69
N ASP A 247 -9.02 1.87 15.11
CA ASP A 247 -9.17 1.15 16.37
C ASP A 247 -8.80 2.04 17.57
N HIS A 248 -9.77 2.74 18.13
CA HIS A 248 -9.57 3.66 19.26
C HIS A 248 -9.04 2.99 20.53
N VAL A 249 -9.18 1.66 20.66
CA VAL A 249 -8.72 0.91 21.84
C VAL A 249 -7.27 0.45 21.69
N GLY A 250 -6.89 -0.04 20.52
CA GLY A 250 -5.58 -0.66 20.33
C GLY A 250 -4.65 0.04 19.36
N GLY A 251 -5.15 1.00 18.60
CA GLY A 251 -4.42 1.67 17.53
C GLY A 251 -4.44 0.90 16.21
N GLY A 252 -4.00 1.57 15.17
CA GLY A 252 -4.00 1.06 13.80
C GLY A 252 -5.36 1.18 13.10
N PHE A 253 -5.31 1.23 11.77
CA PHE A 253 -6.46 1.41 10.89
C PHE A 253 -6.87 0.09 10.26
N ALA A 254 -8.18 -0.16 10.18
CA ALA A 254 -8.75 -1.19 9.33
C ALA A 254 -8.68 -0.75 7.86
N ARG A 255 -8.82 -1.72 6.94
CA ARG A 255 -8.58 -1.51 5.52
C ARG A 255 -9.55 -0.55 4.85
N TYR A 256 -10.85 -0.68 5.12
CA TYR A 256 -11.89 0.18 4.56
C TYR A 256 -13.14 0.21 5.44
N SER A 257 -14.01 1.19 5.20
CA SER A 257 -15.34 1.25 5.80
C SER A 257 -16.38 0.72 4.81
N VAL A 258 -17.31 -0.10 5.30
CA VAL A 258 -18.41 -0.64 4.49
C VAL A 258 -19.53 0.37 4.27
N ASP A 259 -19.54 1.46 5.06
CA ASP A 259 -20.51 2.56 5.00
C ASP A 259 -19.88 3.89 4.51
N GLU A 260 -20.72 4.90 4.27
CA GLU A 260 -20.30 6.22 3.79
C GLU A 260 -19.75 7.13 4.90
N GLN A 261 -19.84 6.74 6.19
CA GLN A 261 -19.54 7.58 7.33
C GLN A 261 -18.22 7.24 8.04
N TRP A 262 -17.49 6.23 7.58
CA TRP A 262 -16.28 5.70 8.23
C TRP A 262 -16.56 5.01 9.57
N LEU A 263 -17.81 4.53 9.81
CA LEU A 263 -18.22 3.95 11.07
C LEU A 263 -17.93 2.46 11.16
N VAL A 264 -18.41 1.67 10.21
CA VAL A 264 -18.30 0.20 10.24
C VAL A 264 -17.15 -0.24 9.38
N PRO A 265 -16.03 -0.70 9.97
CA PRO A 265 -14.89 -1.16 9.19
C PRO A 265 -15.11 -2.59 8.69
N HIS A 266 -14.42 -2.96 7.62
CA HIS A 266 -13.99 -4.31 7.41
C HIS A 266 -12.73 -4.51 8.26
N PHE A 267 -12.81 -5.37 9.28
CA PHE A 267 -11.90 -5.33 10.43
C PHE A 267 -10.45 -5.79 10.19
N GLU A 268 -10.11 -6.23 8.97
CA GLU A 268 -8.72 -6.55 8.63
C GLU A 268 -7.80 -5.33 8.74
N LYS A 269 -6.59 -5.52 9.27
CA LYS A 269 -5.56 -4.47 9.35
C LYS A 269 -4.36 -4.86 8.51
N MET A 270 -4.14 -4.12 7.42
CA MET A 270 -3.03 -4.36 6.50
C MET A 270 -1.84 -3.47 6.83
N LEU A 271 -0.64 -3.99 6.69
CA LEU A 271 0.58 -3.22 6.92
C LEU A 271 0.67 -1.99 6.01
N TYR A 272 0.37 -2.16 4.71
CA TYR A 272 0.48 -1.09 3.72
C TYR A 272 -0.53 0.05 3.95
N ASP A 273 -1.77 -0.22 4.37
CA ASP A 273 -2.76 0.82 4.67
C ASP A 273 -2.30 1.70 5.83
N ASN A 274 -1.77 1.07 6.88
CA ASN A 274 -1.23 1.77 8.04
C ASN A 274 0.03 2.57 7.69
N ALA A 275 0.92 2.04 6.85
CA ALA A 275 2.10 2.75 6.37
C ALA A 275 1.72 4.03 5.60
N LEU A 276 0.82 3.90 4.63
CA LEU A 276 0.40 4.99 3.76
C LEU A 276 -0.39 6.07 4.51
N LEU A 277 -1.22 5.68 5.50
CA LEU A 277 -1.92 6.63 6.36
C LEU A 277 -0.98 7.37 7.32
N VAL A 278 -0.03 6.67 7.95
CA VAL A 278 1.00 7.31 8.80
C VAL A 278 1.79 8.33 7.99
N GLU A 279 2.16 8.00 6.75
CA GLU A 279 2.90 8.91 5.90
C GLU A 279 2.10 10.14 5.51
N LEU A 280 0.86 9.96 4.99
CA LEU A 280 0.00 11.08 4.61
C LEU A 280 -0.30 11.98 5.81
N MET A 281 -0.63 11.40 6.98
CA MET A 281 -0.84 12.17 8.21
C MET A 281 0.43 12.94 8.63
N THR A 282 1.61 12.37 8.46
CA THR A 282 2.89 13.04 8.77
C THR A 282 3.11 14.24 7.86
N GLU A 283 2.85 14.10 6.56
CA GLU A 283 2.94 15.22 5.60
C GLU A 283 1.95 16.35 5.95
N VAL A 284 0.71 16.00 6.26
CA VAL A 284 -0.33 16.97 6.63
C VAL A 284 0.00 17.64 7.97
N TRP A 285 0.49 16.86 8.95
CA TRP A 285 0.88 17.37 10.25
C TRP A 285 2.00 18.42 10.17
N ARG A 286 2.96 18.26 9.27
CA ARG A 286 4.06 19.25 9.09
C ARG A 286 3.55 20.67 8.83
N GLU A 287 2.40 20.83 8.18
CA GLU A 287 1.78 22.14 7.92
C GLU A 287 0.73 22.55 8.96
N THR A 288 -0.09 21.59 9.41
CA THR A 288 -1.26 21.88 10.26
C THR A 288 -0.93 21.87 11.75
N LYS A 289 0.12 21.11 12.14
CA LYS A 289 0.44 20.82 13.55
C LYS A 289 -0.75 20.24 14.32
N SER A 290 -1.65 19.54 13.62
CA SER A 290 -2.84 18.94 14.21
C SER A 290 -2.48 17.97 15.34
N PRO A 291 -2.95 18.20 16.58
CA PRO A 291 -2.72 17.27 17.68
C PRO A 291 -3.41 15.92 17.47
N LEU A 292 -4.48 15.89 16.67
CA LEU A 292 -5.17 14.66 16.30
C LEU A 292 -4.25 13.75 15.48
N TYR A 293 -3.63 14.28 14.43
CA TYR A 293 -2.75 13.47 13.57
C TYR A 293 -1.50 13.01 14.32
N ALA A 294 -0.90 13.88 15.12
CA ALA A 294 0.24 13.49 15.97
C ALA A 294 -0.11 12.27 16.85
N ARG A 295 -1.25 12.35 17.54
CA ARG A 295 -1.73 11.25 18.40
C ARG A 295 -1.98 9.97 17.63
N ARG A 296 -2.67 10.03 16.48
CA ARG A 296 -2.97 8.84 15.68
C ARG A 296 -1.73 8.19 15.09
N ILE A 297 -0.73 9.00 14.70
CA ILE A 297 0.57 8.49 14.27
C ILE A 297 1.26 7.76 15.43
N GLU A 298 1.36 8.38 16.61
CA GLU A 298 2.00 7.77 17.78
C GLU A 298 1.30 6.48 18.21
N GLU A 299 -0.03 6.46 18.28
CA GLU A 299 -0.82 5.27 18.64
C GLU A 299 -0.72 4.15 17.58
N THR A 300 -0.67 4.51 16.28
CA THR A 300 -0.50 3.53 15.19
C THR A 300 0.90 2.94 15.20
N VAL A 301 1.94 3.74 15.42
CA VAL A 301 3.31 3.24 15.57
C VAL A 301 3.41 2.34 16.82
N ALA A 302 2.80 2.73 17.94
CA ALA A 302 2.77 1.90 19.15
C ALA A 302 2.05 0.56 18.90
N TRP A 303 0.95 0.54 18.14
CA TRP A 303 0.27 -0.69 17.70
C TRP A 303 1.19 -1.53 16.81
N LEU A 304 1.83 -0.93 15.81
CA LEU A 304 2.76 -1.61 14.90
C LEU A 304 3.87 -2.32 15.67
N LEU A 305 4.54 -1.62 16.59
CA LEU A 305 5.65 -2.16 17.38
C LEU A 305 5.20 -3.22 18.39
N ARG A 306 3.96 -3.16 18.88
CA ARG A 306 3.39 -4.12 19.82
C ARG A 306 2.86 -5.37 19.14
N GLU A 307 2.25 -5.26 17.95
CA GLU A 307 1.41 -6.32 17.38
C GLU A 307 1.87 -6.85 16.01
N MET A 308 2.65 -6.04 15.26
CA MET A 308 2.99 -6.37 13.87
C MET A 308 4.47 -6.71 13.64
N VAL A 309 5.30 -6.68 14.68
CA VAL A 309 6.70 -7.06 14.52
C VAL A 309 6.80 -8.57 14.35
N ALA A 310 7.33 -9.00 13.21
CA ALA A 310 7.62 -10.39 12.90
C ALA A 310 9.04 -10.80 13.37
N GLN A 311 9.40 -12.06 13.16
CA GLN A 311 10.71 -12.57 13.51
C GLN A 311 11.82 -11.76 12.80
N GLY A 312 12.78 -11.27 13.58
CA GLY A 312 13.94 -10.55 13.05
C GLY A 312 13.80 -9.05 12.91
N GLY A 313 12.68 -8.45 13.35
CA GLY A 313 12.50 -6.99 13.42
C GLY A 313 11.82 -6.35 12.22
N ALA A 314 11.51 -7.11 11.16
CA ALA A 314 10.65 -6.66 10.08
C ALA A 314 9.17 -6.80 10.46
N PHE A 315 8.26 -6.30 9.63
CA PHE A 315 6.85 -6.23 9.93
C PHE A 315 6.05 -7.29 9.17
N ALA A 316 5.10 -7.89 9.88
CA ALA A 316 4.13 -8.86 9.37
C ALA A 316 3.13 -8.22 8.39
N ALA A 317 2.51 -9.04 7.54
CA ALA A 317 1.63 -8.57 6.49
C ALA A 317 0.29 -8.03 7.01
N SER A 318 -0.41 -8.78 7.88
CA SER A 318 -1.78 -8.39 8.26
C SER A 318 -2.30 -9.07 9.54
N LEU A 319 -3.38 -8.48 10.08
CA LEU A 319 -4.29 -9.11 11.02
C LEU A 319 -5.63 -9.37 10.32
N ASP A 320 -6.18 -10.56 10.53
CA ASP A 320 -7.44 -11.00 9.95
C ASP A 320 -8.63 -10.15 10.48
N ALA A 321 -9.68 -10.06 9.69
CA ALA A 321 -10.96 -9.49 10.11
C ALA A 321 -11.67 -10.37 11.14
N ASP A 322 -11.49 -11.69 11.04
CA ASP A 322 -12.22 -12.69 11.78
C ASP A 322 -11.48 -13.17 13.04
N SER A 323 -12.23 -13.37 14.10
CA SER A 323 -11.82 -14.08 15.29
C SER A 323 -12.88 -15.13 15.62
N GLU A 324 -12.46 -16.40 15.84
CA GLU A 324 -13.39 -17.52 16.09
C GLU A 324 -14.46 -17.69 14.99
N GLY A 325 -14.13 -17.34 13.73
CA GLY A 325 -15.06 -17.44 12.59
C GLY A 325 -16.13 -16.36 12.52
N GLU A 326 -15.98 -15.26 13.26
CA GLU A 326 -16.90 -14.12 13.31
C GLU A 326 -16.15 -12.80 13.06
N GLU A 327 -16.59 -12.06 12.03
CA GLU A 327 -15.98 -10.77 11.67
C GLU A 327 -16.12 -9.75 12.79
N GLY A 328 -15.04 -9.08 13.15
CA GLY A 328 -15.03 -7.99 14.12
C GLY A 328 -15.13 -8.40 15.59
N LYS A 329 -15.35 -9.68 15.91
CA LYS A 329 -15.59 -10.17 17.28
C LYS A 329 -14.53 -9.73 18.28
N PHE A 330 -13.29 -9.67 17.88
CA PHE A 330 -12.19 -9.20 18.72
C PHE A 330 -12.29 -7.72 19.07
N TYR A 331 -12.84 -6.88 18.16
CA TYR A 331 -12.79 -5.43 18.24
C TYR A 331 -14.04 -4.78 18.83
N VAL A 332 -15.20 -5.41 18.68
CA VAL A 332 -16.49 -4.85 19.12
C VAL A 332 -16.75 -5.05 20.62
N TRP A 333 -17.63 -4.23 21.20
CA TRP A 333 -17.87 -4.16 22.62
C TRP A 333 -19.36 -4.19 22.98
N ASP A 334 -19.71 -4.95 24.01
CA ASP A 334 -21.00 -4.80 24.68
C ASP A 334 -21.02 -3.57 25.57
N PHE A 335 -22.14 -2.86 25.59
CA PHE A 335 -22.30 -1.72 26.52
C PHE A 335 -22.10 -2.13 27.98
N ASP A 336 -22.67 -3.25 28.40
CA ASP A 336 -22.56 -3.75 29.78
C ASP A 336 -21.13 -4.20 30.12
N GLU A 337 -20.39 -4.74 29.17
CA GLU A 337 -18.97 -5.04 29.35
C GLU A 337 -18.16 -3.77 29.60
N VAL A 338 -18.31 -2.74 28.76
CA VAL A 338 -17.62 -1.44 28.95
C VAL A 338 -18.01 -0.80 30.28
N LYS A 339 -19.32 -0.84 30.65
CA LYS A 339 -19.81 -0.35 31.92
C LYS A 339 -19.21 -1.09 33.11
N GLY A 340 -19.02 -2.42 33.00
CA GLY A 340 -18.37 -3.22 34.02
C GLY A 340 -16.92 -2.87 34.24
N LEU A 341 -16.20 -2.53 33.16
CA LEU A 341 -14.79 -2.12 33.20
C LEU A 341 -14.57 -0.71 33.74
N LEU A 342 -15.40 0.25 33.32
CA LEU A 342 -15.22 1.67 33.63
C LEU A 342 -15.97 2.11 34.91
N GLY A 343 -17.06 1.40 35.27
CA GLY A 343 -17.90 1.75 36.40
C GLY A 343 -18.98 2.78 36.08
N ASN A 344 -19.92 2.98 37.02
CA ASN A 344 -21.09 3.82 36.79
C ASN A 344 -20.77 5.34 36.65
N GLU A 345 -19.62 5.80 37.16
CA GLU A 345 -19.23 7.21 37.11
C GLU A 345 -18.64 7.58 35.74
N ASP A 346 -17.88 6.66 35.14
CA ASP A 346 -17.12 6.90 33.91
C ASP A 346 -17.87 6.49 32.64
N ILE A 347 -18.80 5.53 32.73
CA ILE A 347 -19.47 4.99 31.54
C ILE A 347 -20.20 6.03 30.70
N ASN A 348 -20.97 6.92 31.33
CA ASN A 348 -21.74 7.94 30.60
C ASN A 348 -20.80 8.93 29.90
N PHE A 349 -19.74 9.35 30.60
CA PHE A 349 -18.72 10.24 30.01
C PHE A 349 -18.01 9.61 28.82
N PHE A 350 -17.60 8.36 28.94
CA PHE A 350 -16.97 7.61 27.85
C PHE A 350 -17.94 7.38 26.68
N ALA A 351 -19.16 6.95 27.00
CA ALA A 351 -20.20 6.63 26.03
C ALA A 351 -20.58 7.83 25.16
N ASP A 352 -20.71 9.01 25.77
CA ASP A 352 -21.02 10.26 25.05
C ASP A 352 -19.91 10.66 24.06
N ILE A 353 -18.64 10.36 24.36
CA ILE A 353 -17.50 10.74 23.51
C ILE A 353 -17.25 9.67 22.43
N TYR A 354 -17.30 8.39 22.81
CA TYR A 354 -16.99 7.27 21.90
C TYR A 354 -18.21 6.62 21.27
N ASN A 355 -19.40 7.25 21.38
CA ASN A 355 -20.65 6.77 20.78
C ASN A 355 -20.96 5.31 21.13
N VAL A 356 -20.75 4.94 22.41
CA VAL A 356 -21.04 3.61 22.95
C VAL A 356 -22.42 3.61 23.60
N THR A 357 -23.37 2.86 23.07
CA THR A 357 -24.78 2.90 23.47
C THR A 357 -25.30 1.52 23.83
N PRO A 358 -26.36 1.41 24.70
CA PRO A 358 -26.96 0.12 25.03
C PRO A 358 -27.45 -0.70 23.82
N PRO A 359 -28.09 -0.11 22.78
CA PRO A 359 -28.50 -0.87 21.60
C PRO A 359 -27.34 -1.22 20.66
N GLY A 360 -26.18 -0.57 20.85
CA GLY A 360 -25.05 -0.71 19.94
C GLY A 360 -25.17 0.07 18.63
N ASN A 361 -24.09 0.16 17.88
CA ASN A 361 -24.01 0.75 16.55
C ASN A 361 -23.60 -0.25 15.45
N PHE A 362 -23.38 -1.51 15.83
CA PHE A 362 -23.07 -2.61 14.93
C PHE A 362 -23.57 -3.93 15.51
N GLU A 363 -24.64 -4.53 14.94
CA GLU A 363 -25.19 -5.85 15.29
C GLU A 363 -25.44 -6.06 16.81
N GLY A 364 -25.92 -5.03 17.51
CA GLY A 364 -26.13 -5.05 18.95
C GLY A 364 -24.88 -4.85 19.79
N LYS A 365 -23.74 -4.66 19.18
CA LYS A 365 -22.43 -4.32 19.78
C LYS A 365 -22.06 -2.88 19.45
N ASN A 366 -20.95 -2.43 19.99
CA ASN A 366 -20.42 -1.08 19.76
C ASN A 366 -19.04 -1.14 19.12
N ILE A 367 -18.86 -0.33 18.09
CA ILE A 367 -17.57 0.09 17.55
C ILE A 367 -17.32 1.49 18.12
N PRO A 368 -16.35 1.68 19.03
CA PRO A 368 -16.01 3.00 19.56
C PRO A 368 -15.57 3.95 18.44
N ASN A 369 -16.17 5.15 18.39
CA ASN A 369 -15.85 6.17 17.38
C ASN A 369 -16.17 7.56 17.94
N ARG A 370 -15.63 8.61 17.30
CA ARG A 370 -15.83 10.02 17.73
C ARG A 370 -16.46 10.87 16.61
N LEU A 371 -17.22 10.27 15.71
CA LEU A 371 -17.81 10.94 14.54
C LEU A 371 -18.78 12.09 14.90
N TYR A 372 -19.40 12.04 16.08
CA TYR A 372 -20.27 13.13 16.56
C TYR A 372 -19.51 14.27 17.29
N ALA A 373 -18.22 14.07 17.57
CA ALA A 373 -17.39 15.04 18.28
C ALA A 373 -15.93 14.88 17.85
N VAL A 374 -15.66 15.23 16.58
CA VAL A 374 -14.37 14.98 15.90
C VAL A 374 -13.19 15.73 16.52
N ASP A 375 -13.43 16.85 17.21
CA ASP A 375 -12.36 17.60 17.88
C ASP A 375 -11.87 16.87 19.13
N LEU A 376 -10.56 16.92 19.37
CA LEU A 376 -9.99 16.51 20.65
C LEU A 376 -10.49 17.44 21.76
N ARG A 377 -10.62 16.90 22.96
CA ARG A 377 -10.92 17.67 24.16
C ARG A 377 -9.64 18.29 24.74
N ASP A 378 -9.75 18.94 25.88
CA ASP A 378 -8.59 19.39 26.62
C ASP A 378 -7.71 18.24 27.11
N ASP A 379 -6.45 18.52 27.43
CA ASP A 379 -5.45 17.51 27.77
C ASP A 379 -5.83 16.65 28.98
N GLU A 380 -6.52 17.21 29.99
CA GLU A 380 -6.97 16.47 31.18
C GLU A 380 -8.04 15.45 30.79
N THR A 381 -8.99 15.87 29.97
CA THR A 381 -10.06 15.03 29.43
C THR A 381 -9.46 13.89 28.58
N GLU A 382 -8.54 14.21 27.66
CA GLU A 382 -7.92 13.20 26.80
C GLU A 382 -7.04 12.22 27.59
N ALA A 383 -6.35 12.68 28.64
CA ALA A 383 -5.58 11.78 29.52
C ALA A 383 -6.51 10.82 30.29
N ARG A 384 -7.68 11.28 30.75
CA ARG A 384 -8.69 10.44 31.38
C ARG A 384 -9.25 9.41 30.42
N LEU A 385 -9.55 9.79 29.18
CA LEU A 385 -10.01 8.88 28.12
C LEU A 385 -8.95 7.84 27.79
N ALA A 386 -7.69 8.22 27.67
CA ALA A 386 -6.58 7.30 27.43
C ALA A 386 -6.45 6.24 28.54
N ALA A 387 -6.64 6.61 29.80
CA ALA A 387 -6.65 5.66 30.91
C ALA A 387 -7.82 4.67 30.85
N MET A 388 -8.98 5.09 30.34
CA MET A 388 -10.14 4.21 30.13
C MET A 388 -9.87 3.23 28.96
N LEU A 389 -9.35 3.73 27.85
CA LEU A 389 -8.98 2.90 26.69
C LEU A 389 -7.90 1.87 27.05
N ALA A 390 -6.94 2.23 27.90
CA ALA A 390 -5.92 1.29 28.40
C ALA A 390 -6.54 0.12 29.18
N LYS A 391 -7.56 0.35 30.01
CA LYS A 391 -8.29 -0.73 30.71
C LYS A 391 -9.04 -1.63 29.71
N MET A 392 -9.63 -1.03 28.67
CA MET A 392 -10.29 -1.80 27.62
C MET A 392 -9.27 -2.63 26.82
N LEU A 393 -8.11 -2.08 26.49
CA LEU A 393 -7.04 -2.80 25.80
C LEU A 393 -6.55 -4.01 26.62
N GLU A 394 -6.34 -3.82 27.93
CA GLU A 394 -5.98 -4.90 28.84
C GLU A 394 -7.03 -6.02 28.84
N CYS A 395 -8.32 -5.68 28.95
CA CYS A 395 -9.41 -6.64 28.87
C CYS A 395 -9.44 -7.35 27.50
N ARG A 396 -9.34 -6.59 26.40
CA ARG A 396 -9.33 -7.14 25.03
C ARG A 396 -8.17 -8.09 24.79
N SER A 397 -7.02 -7.86 25.42
CA SER A 397 -5.83 -8.71 25.29
C SER A 397 -6.06 -10.14 25.75
N LEU A 398 -7.11 -10.40 26.55
CA LEU A 398 -7.52 -11.73 27.01
C LEU A 398 -8.44 -12.46 26.02
N ARG A 399 -8.95 -11.78 25.02
CA ARG A 399 -9.79 -12.37 23.97
C ARG A 399 -8.92 -13.20 23.01
N ILE A 400 -9.57 -14.14 22.31
CA ILE A 400 -8.91 -14.88 21.21
C ILE A 400 -8.61 -13.87 20.09
N ARG A 401 -7.33 -13.78 19.70
CA ARG A 401 -6.85 -12.82 18.69
C ARG A 401 -7.28 -13.25 17.30
N PRO A 402 -7.46 -12.27 16.38
CA PRO A 402 -7.60 -12.54 14.96
C PRO A 402 -6.40 -13.31 14.41
N GLY A 403 -6.58 -13.96 13.28
CA GLY A 403 -5.49 -14.60 12.54
C GLY A 403 -4.35 -13.59 12.29
N PHE A 404 -3.12 -14.06 12.51
CA PHE A 404 -1.91 -13.26 12.29
C PHE A 404 -1.18 -13.81 11.08
N ASP A 405 -1.13 -13.03 10.01
CA ASP A 405 -0.33 -13.35 8.84
C ASP A 405 1.09 -12.80 9.03
N ASP A 406 1.95 -13.66 9.56
CA ASP A 406 3.31 -13.34 9.98
C ASP A 406 4.34 -13.37 8.84
N LYS A 407 3.89 -13.52 7.58
CA LYS A 407 4.80 -13.37 6.44
C LYS A 407 5.28 -11.93 6.29
N ILE A 408 6.51 -11.78 5.85
CA ILE A 408 7.15 -10.50 5.60
C ILE A 408 7.19 -10.30 4.07
N LEU A 409 6.64 -9.19 3.60
CA LEU A 409 6.64 -8.79 2.19
C LEU A 409 7.58 -7.61 2.01
N ALA A 410 8.49 -7.67 1.04
CA ALA A 410 9.51 -6.66 0.85
C ALA A 410 8.91 -5.30 0.46
N ASP A 411 7.92 -5.29 -0.42
CA ASP A 411 7.23 -4.07 -0.87
C ASP A 411 6.47 -3.37 0.27
N TRP A 412 5.72 -4.11 1.09
CA TRP A 412 4.96 -3.52 2.21
C TRP A 412 5.87 -3.05 3.34
N ASN A 413 6.95 -3.79 3.60
CA ASN A 413 7.99 -3.32 4.52
C ASN A 413 8.67 -2.06 4.00
N GLY A 414 8.94 -1.95 2.70
CA GLY A 414 9.47 -0.74 2.10
C GLY A 414 8.59 0.49 2.34
N LEU A 415 7.26 0.35 2.22
CA LEU A 415 6.31 1.42 2.55
C LEU A 415 6.36 1.81 4.03
N MET A 416 6.37 0.83 4.94
CA MET A 416 6.38 1.08 6.38
C MET A 416 7.72 1.68 6.84
N ILE A 417 8.85 1.21 6.31
CA ILE A 417 10.18 1.76 6.59
C ILE A 417 10.22 3.26 6.22
N ALA A 418 9.73 3.61 5.03
CA ALA A 418 9.68 5.01 4.59
C ALA A 418 8.79 5.86 5.50
N ALA A 419 7.60 5.36 5.86
CA ALA A 419 6.67 6.04 6.76
C ALA A 419 7.29 6.28 8.15
N LEU A 420 7.97 5.27 8.72
CA LEU A 420 8.65 5.38 10.01
C LEU A 420 9.85 6.34 9.97
N ALA A 421 10.66 6.33 8.91
CA ALA A 421 11.79 7.25 8.74
C ALA A 421 11.30 8.71 8.63
N ASN A 422 10.19 8.94 7.90
CA ASN A 422 9.56 10.25 7.78
C ASN A 422 8.93 10.70 9.11
N ALA A 423 8.28 9.82 9.84
CA ALA A 423 7.73 10.11 11.18
C ALA A 423 8.86 10.37 12.19
N ALA A 424 9.95 9.60 12.14
CA ALA A 424 11.13 9.82 12.99
C ALA A 424 11.67 11.25 12.87
N THR A 425 11.82 11.72 11.62
CA THR A 425 12.29 13.09 11.37
C THR A 425 11.28 14.16 11.77
N ALA A 426 9.97 13.91 11.56
CA ALA A 426 8.91 14.86 11.90
C ALA A 426 8.75 15.05 13.42
N PHE A 427 8.75 13.94 14.17
CA PHE A 427 8.46 13.91 15.60
C PHE A 427 9.67 13.78 16.52
N ASP A 428 10.89 13.71 15.95
CA ASP A 428 12.14 13.46 16.70
C ASP A 428 12.09 12.15 17.53
N LYS A 429 11.61 11.09 16.90
CA LYS A 429 11.39 9.79 17.54
C LYS A 429 12.46 8.78 17.11
N ALA A 430 13.51 8.64 17.92
CA ALA A 430 14.59 7.68 17.65
C ALA A 430 14.10 6.22 17.55
N GLU A 431 13.01 5.87 18.26
CA GLU A 431 12.42 4.53 18.20
C GLU A 431 11.84 4.19 16.82
N CYS A 432 11.23 5.18 16.14
CA CYS A 432 10.73 4.99 14.77
C CYS A 432 11.88 4.76 13.79
N LEU A 433 12.97 5.51 13.93
CA LEU A 433 14.16 5.34 13.10
C LEU A 433 14.80 3.97 13.32
N ALA A 434 15.00 3.58 14.57
CA ALA A 434 15.60 2.28 14.89
C ALA A 434 14.76 1.10 14.37
N ALA A 435 13.43 1.20 14.43
CA ALA A 435 12.54 0.19 13.88
C ALA A 435 12.60 0.14 12.33
N ALA A 436 12.68 1.30 11.68
CA ALA A 436 12.86 1.40 10.23
C ALA A 436 14.19 0.79 9.77
N GLU A 437 15.30 1.10 10.44
CA GLU A 437 16.62 0.54 10.13
C GLU A 437 16.65 -0.97 10.35
N ALA A 438 16.08 -1.47 11.46
CA ALA A 438 16.03 -2.91 11.73
C ALA A 438 15.25 -3.69 10.66
N ALA A 439 14.11 -3.15 10.20
CA ALA A 439 13.32 -3.75 9.13
C ALA A 439 14.05 -3.69 7.77
N PHE A 440 14.73 -2.58 7.46
CA PHE A 440 15.55 -2.45 6.26
C PHE A 440 16.70 -3.46 6.24
N ASP A 441 17.43 -3.58 7.34
CA ASP A 441 18.53 -4.53 7.49
C ASP A 441 18.06 -5.97 7.37
N PHE A 442 16.87 -6.29 7.89
CA PHE A 442 16.27 -7.61 7.72
C PHE A 442 16.04 -7.94 6.25
N VAL A 443 15.40 -7.03 5.49
CA VAL A 443 15.17 -7.24 4.05
C VAL A 443 16.50 -7.37 3.31
N LEU A 444 17.47 -6.50 3.58
CA LEU A 444 18.77 -6.53 2.95
C LEU A 444 19.53 -7.84 3.23
N MET A 445 19.50 -8.35 4.46
CA MET A 445 20.28 -9.53 4.86
C MET A 445 19.57 -10.87 4.66
N ARG A 446 18.23 -10.90 4.69
CA ARG A 446 17.44 -12.14 4.68
C ARG A 446 16.58 -12.33 3.44
N MET A 447 16.20 -11.22 2.77
CA MET A 447 15.35 -11.22 1.60
C MET A 447 16.11 -10.77 0.35
N SER A 448 17.41 -11.03 0.29
CA SER A 448 18.26 -10.74 -0.86
C SER A 448 19.10 -11.97 -1.23
N LEU A 449 19.18 -12.24 -2.53
CA LEU A 449 20.08 -13.22 -3.10
C LEU A 449 21.03 -12.49 -4.08
N ALA A 450 22.28 -12.31 -3.69
CA ALA A 450 23.22 -11.39 -4.36
C ALA A 450 22.63 -9.97 -4.44
N THR A 451 22.34 -9.47 -5.65
CA THR A 451 21.74 -8.15 -5.89
C THR A 451 20.22 -8.18 -6.05
N ARG A 452 19.60 -9.38 -6.11
CA ARG A 452 18.18 -9.56 -6.35
C ARG A 452 17.41 -9.65 -5.02
N LEU A 453 16.31 -8.91 -4.91
CA LEU A 453 15.36 -9.04 -3.81
C LEU A 453 14.55 -10.34 -3.93
N ILE A 454 14.03 -10.79 -2.80
CA ILE A 454 13.05 -11.86 -2.65
C ILE A 454 11.76 -11.20 -2.14
N HIS A 455 10.63 -11.55 -2.75
CA HIS A 455 9.35 -10.91 -2.47
C HIS A 455 8.84 -11.19 -1.06
N SER A 456 8.85 -12.47 -0.63
CA SER A 456 8.26 -12.89 0.65
C SER A 456 9.24 -13.69 1.51
N TYR A 457 9.04 -13.63 2.84
CA TYR A 457 9.81 -14.40 3.82
C TYR A 457 8.88 -14.86 4.96
N ARG A 458 8.94 -16.16 5.28
CA ARG A 458 8.35 -16.76 6.46
C ARG A 458 9.08 -18.06 6.78
N ASP A 459 9.76 -18.13 7.93
CA ASP A 459 10.65 -19.26 8.34
C ASP A 459 11.80 -19.54 7.33
N GLY A 460 11.95 -18.69 6.33
CA GLY A 460 12.88 -18.76 5.21
C GLY A 460 12.39 -17.95 4.03
N PRO A 461 13.24 -17.71 3.02
CA PRO A 461 12.85 -17.00 1.80
C PRO A 461 11.75 -17.78 1.07
N GLY A 462 10.74 -17.06 0.57
CA GLY A 462 9.72 -17.59 -0.31
C GLY A 462 10.26 -17.95 -1.69
N ASN A 463 9.47 -18.69 -2.45
CA ASN A 463 9.83 -19.12 -3.82
C ASN A 463 9.42 -18.09 -4.89
N ALA A 464 8.57 -17.12 -4.53
CA ALA A 464 8.10 -16.11 -5.45
C ALA A 464 9.22 -15.12 -5.81
N PRO A 465 9.42 -14.81 -7.10
CA PRO A 465 10.38 -13.79 -7.51
C PRO A 465 9.93 -12.42 -7.04
N ALA A 466 10.88 -11.53 -6.75
CA ALA A 466 10.56 -10.15 -6.44
C ALA A 466 9.89 -9.46 -7.64
N THR A 467 8.98 -8.56 -7.34
CA THR A 467 8.29 -7.72 -8.31
C THR A 467 8.93 -6.34 -8.42
N ALA A 468 8.56 -5.56 -9.42
CA ALA A 468 8.99 -4.16 -9.52
C ALA A 468 8.55 -3.34 -8.30
N SER A 469 7.44 -3.69 -7.65
CA SER A 469 6.94 -3.01 -6.45
C SER A 469 7.89 -3.20 -5.25
N ASP A 470 8.50 -4.38 -5.11
CA ASP A 470 9.49 -4.64 -4.06
C ASP A 470 10.67 -3.69 -4.18
N TYR A 471 11.23 -3.60 -5.38
CA TYR A 471 12.35 -2.68 -5.62
C TYR A 471 11.94 -1.22 -5.47
N ALA A 472 10.81 -0.81 -6.05
CA ALA A 472 10.37 0.57 -6.00
C ALA A 472 10.14 1.07 -4.56
N ASN A 473 9.48 0.25 -3.73
CA ASN A 473 9.21 0.59 -2.34
C ASN A 473 10.45 0.50 -1.46
N MET A 474 11.36 -0.45 -1.69
CA MET A 474 12.63 -0.54 -0.97
C MET A 474 13.62 0.56 -1.37
N ILE A 475 13.65 1.00 -2.63
CA ILE A 475 14.39 2.20 -3.08
C ILE A 475 13.87 3.44 -2.34
N ARG A 476 12.55 3.61 -2.26
CA ARG A 476 11.93 4.69 -1.51
C ARG A 476 12.29 4.64 -0.03
N ALA A 477 12.28 3.45 0.59
CA ALA A 477 12.70 3.24 1.98
C ALA A 477 14.16 3.66 2.19
N ALA A 478 15.06 3.25 1.30
CA ALA A 478 16.47 3.64 1.34
C ALA A 478 16.64 5.17 1.24
N LEU A 479 15.94 5.83 0.32
CA LEU A 479 15.98 7.29 0.17
C LEU A 479 15.41 8.03 1.40
N ALA A 480 14.36 7.51 2.02
CA ALA A 480 13.82 8.06 3.27
C ALA A 480 14.81 7.91 4.44
N LEU A 481 15.48 6.77 4.56
CA LEU A 481 16.54 6.55 5.54
C LEU A 481 17.77 7.45 5.26
N ALA A 482 18.16 7.64 4.00
CA ALA A 482 19.21 8.57 3.63
C ALA A 482 18.89 10.01 4.07
N ASN A 483 17.65 10.46 3.87
CA ASN A 483 17.19 11.77 4.35
C ASN A 483 17.21 11.88 5.89
N ALA A 484 16.84 10.80 6.60
CA ALA A 484 16.78 10.79 8.05
C ALA A 484 18.17 10.75 8.70
N THR A 485 19.13 10.04 8.09
CA THR A 485 20.44 9.74 8.70
C THR A 485 21.62 10.45 8.02
N ASN A 486 21.43 10.98 6.82
CA ASN A 486 22.50 11.46 5.93
C ASN A 486 23.57 10.38 5.62
N ASN A 487 23.22 9.06 5.73
CA ASN A 487 24.13 7.97 5.40
C ASN A 487 24.08 7.67 3.89
N PRO A 488 25.20 7.84 3.15
CA PRO A 488 25.25 7.63 1.71
C PRO A 488 25.08 6.16 1.28
N GLU A 489 25.30 5.19 2.17
CA GLU A 489 25.16 3.76 1.85
C GLU A 489 23.71 3.42 1.42
N TYR A 490 22.71 4.10 1.97
CA TYR A 490 21.33 3.94 1.54
C TYR A 490 21.11 4.43 0.10
N VAL A 491 21.76 5.53 -0.31
CA VAL A 491 21.69 6.02 -1.70
C VAL A 491 22.38 5.05 -2.65
N GLU A 492 23.54 4.51 -2.26
CA GLU A 492 24.27 3.49 -3.04
C GLU A 492 23.42 2.24 -3.25
N GLN A 493 22.73 1.78 -2.19
CA GLN A 493 21.82 0.64 -2.26
C GLN A 493 20.61 0.93 -3.17
N ALA A 494 20.01 2.13 -3.08
CA ALA A 494 18.93 2.56 -3.96
C ALA A 494 19.38 2.57 -5.45
N CYS A 495 20.57 3.07 -5.75
CA CYS A 495 21.15 3.01 -7.08
C CYS A 495 21.36 1.57 -7.56
N ALA A 496 21.87 0.68 -6.70
CA ALA A 496 22.08 -0.73 -7.04
C ALA A 496 20.75 -1.43 -7.41
N TRP A 497 19.70 -1.21 -6.64
CA TRP A 497 18.37 -1.78 -6.95
C TRP A 497 17.75 -1.15 -8.21
N THR A 498 17.98 0.13 -8.46
CA THR A 498 17.54 0.78 -9.72
C THR A 498 18.23 0.14 -10.93
N HIS A 499 19.51 -0.22 -10.85
CA HIS A 499 20.20 -0.96 -11.91
C HIS A 499 19.60 -2.36 -12.14
N VAL A 500 19.14 -3.04 -11.08
CA VAL A 500 18.43 -4.34 -11.24
C VAL A 500 17.10 -4.16 -11.96
N LEU A 501 16.32 -3.12 -11.60
CA LEU A 501 15.07 -2.79 -12.30
C LEU A 501 15.32 -2.49 -13.78
N ASP A 502 16.33 -1.67 -14.09
CA ASP A 502 16.69 -1.33 -15.46
C ASP A 502 17.13 -2.56 -16.27
N ALA A 503 17.82 -3.51 -15.64
CA ALA A 503 18.34 -4.70 -16.31
C ALA A 503 17.25 -5.76 -16.59
N HIS A 504 16.27 -5.94 -15.67
CA HIS A 504 15.36 -7.08 -15.69
C HIS A 504 13.88 -6.72 -15.85
N TYR A 505 13.48 -5.48 -15.58
CA TYR A 505 12.07 -5.09 -15.57
C TYR A 505 11.74 -4.01 -16.60
N TRP A 506 12.73 -3.33 -17.16
CA TRP A 506 12.48 -2.24 -18.09
C TRP A 506 11.88 -2.74 -19.42
N ALA A 507 10.83 -2.06 -19.90
CA ALA A 507 10.17 -2.31 -21.17
C ALA A 507 10.73 -1.35 -22.25
N ASP A 508 11.77 -1.75 -22.96
CA ASP A 508 12.48 -0.90 -23.93
C ASP A 508 11.57 -0.31 -25.00
N ASP A 509 10.62 -1.11 -25.49
CA ASP A 509 9.72 -0.70 -26.57
C ASP A 509 8.51 0.10 -26.05
N LEU A 510 8.05 -0.15 -24.83
CA LEU A 510 6.82 0.42 -24.29
C LEU A 510 7.04 1.61 -23.38
N GLY A 511 8.20 1.69 -22.74
CA GLY A 511 8.49 2.60 -21.64
C GLY A 511 7.82 2.15 -20.32
N GLY A 512 8.52 2.28 -19.20
CA GLY A 512 8.05 1.83 -17.90
C GLY A 512 8.59 0.46 -17.48
N TYR A 513 8.27 0.05 -16.25
CA TYR A 513 8.72 -1.19 -15.66
C TYR A 513 7.59 -2.22 -15.63
N TYR A 514 7.85 -3.41 -16.15
CA TYR A 514 6.99 -4.57 -15.95
C TYR A 514 6.92 -4.93 -14.47
N LEU A 515 5.80 -5.50 -14.03
CA LEU A 515 5.67 -5.99 -12.66
C LEU A 515 6.61 -7.17 -12.37
N ALA A 516 6.76 -8.10 -13.33
CA ALA A 516 7.60 -9.29 -13.22
C ALA A 516 8.92 -9.13 -13.99
N ALA A 517 9.98 -9.81 -13.53
CA ALA A 517 11.28 -9.85 -14.19
C ALA A 517 11.24 -10.58 -15.53
N ASP A 518 12.26 -10.37 -16.37
CA ASP A 518 12.40 -11.00 -17.68
C ASP A 518 12.71 -12.50 -17.62
N ASP A 519 13.20 -12.97 -16.47
CA ASP A 519 13.51 -14.37 -16.17
C ASP A 519 12.38 -15.09 -15.38
N THR A 520 11.19 -14.47 -15.22
CA THR A 520 10.00 -15.11 -14.67
C THR A 520 9.31 -15.89 -15.77
N ASP A 521 9.39 -17.23 -15.74
CA ASP A 521 8.97 -18.13 -16.82
C ASP A 521 7.65 -18.89 -16.55
N ASP A 522 7.07 -18.74 -15.35
CA ASP A 522 5.86 -19.45 -14.92
C ASP A 522 4.58 -18.62 -15.04
N ILE A 523 4.61 -17.49 -15.74
CA ILE A 523 3.46 -16.59 -15.95
C ILE A 523 3.11 -16.44 -17.42
N LEU A 524 1.82 -16.19 -17.71
CA LEU A 524 1.30 -16.06 -19.08
C LEU A 524 1.85 -14.84 -19.82
N VAL A 525 1.94 -13.71 -19.12
CA VAL A 525 2.41 -12.41 -19.62
C VAL A 525 3.08 -11.64 -18.48
N ARG A 526 3.96 -10.70 -18.80
CA ARG A 526 4.51 -9.76 -17.81
C ARG A 526 3.59 -8.55 -17.71
N PRO A 527 2.90 -8.28 -16.58
CA PRO A 527 2.02 -7.11 -16.46
C PRO A 527 2.79 -5.80 -16.55
N LEU A 528 2.22 -4.81 -17.24
CA LEU A 528 2.70 -3.43 -17.29
C LEU A 528 1.50 -2.52 -17.05
N SER A 529 1.49 -1.80 -15.93
CA SER A 529 0.38 -0.95 -15.53
C SER A 529 0.86 0.36 -14.92
N GLY A 530 0.08 1.41 -15.10
CA GLY A 530 0.23 2.69 -14.42
C GLY A 530 -0.95 3.00 -13.47
N ASN A 531 -1.96 2.12 -13.41
CA ASN A 531 -3.11 2.31 -12.54
C ASN A 531 -2.73 2.12 -11.07
N ASP A 532 -3.29 2.96 -10.22
CA ASP A 532 -3.20 2.78 -8.77
C ASP A 532 -4.12 1.64 -8.32
N ASP A 533 -3.67 0.94 -7.29
CA ASP A 533 -4.41 -0.08 -6.54
C ASP A 533 -4.38 0.30 -5.05
N ALA A 534 -4.63 -0.63 -4.14
CA ALA A 534 -4.50 -0.41 -2.71
C ALA A 534 -3.08 0.03 -2.29
N THR A 535 -2.06 -0.49 -2.98
CA THR A 535 -0.67 -0.05 -2.87
C THR A 535 -0.27 0.87 -4.03
N PRO A 536 0.74 1.75 -3.84
CA PRO A 536 1.23 2.60 -4.92
C PRO A 536 1.72 1.80 -6.12
N ASN A 537 1.42 2.26 -7.33
CA ASN A 537 1.93 1.66 -8.55
C ASN A 537 3.46 1.78 -8.64
N ALA A 538 4.16 0.69 -9.01
CA ALA A 538 5.62 0.67 -9.10
C ALA A 538 6.17 1.73 -10.07
N ASN A 539 5.52 1.96 -11.21
CA ASN A 539 5.95 2.98 -12.17
C ASN A 539 5.82 4.40 -11.61
N ALA A 540 4.73 4.70 -10.89
CA ALA A 540 4.55 5.97 -10.21
C ALA A 540 5.63 6.18 -9.13
N MET A 541 5.85 5.17 -8.28
CA MET A 541 6.88 5.20 -7.26
C MET A 541 8.28 5.39 -7.86
N MET A 542 8.58 4.71 -8.97
CA MET A 542 9.87 4.85 -9.63
C MET A 542 10.08 6.23 -10.25
N VAL A 543 9.07 6.89 -10.78
CA VAL A 543 9.22 8.30 -11.23
C VAL A 543 9.68 9.18 -10.07
N SER A 544 9.03 9.10 -8.90
CA SER A 544 9.42 9.86 -7.71
C SER A 544 10.82 9.49 -7.21
N ASN A 545 11.16 8.20 -7.18
CA ASN A 545 12.48 7.70 -6.76
C ASN A 545 13.58 8.18 -7.70
N LEU A 546 13.37 8.14 -9.01
CA LEU A 546 14.33 8.59 -10.03
C LEU A 546 14.58 10.10 -9.92
N VAL A 547 13.55 10.89 -9.66
CA VAL A 547 13.72 12.33 -9.38
C VAL A 547 14.56 12.54 -8.14
N ALA A 548 14.30 11.82 -7.05
CA ALA A 548 15.10 11.91 -5.82
C ALA A 548 16.56 11.44 -6.04
N LEU A 549 16.77 10.33 -6.77
CA LEU A 549 18.11 9.85 -7.12
C LEU A 549 18.88 10.87 -7.97
N SER A 550 18.21 11.53 -8.91
CA SER A 550 18.83 12.63 -9.68
C SER A 550 19.25 13.78 -8.77
N ALA A 551 18.41 14.14 -7.79
CA ALA A 551 18.74 15.18 -6.82
C ALA A 551 19.85 14.78 -5.83
N TRP A 552 19.97 13.49 -5.46
CA TRP A 552 21.07 12.99 -4.63
C TRP A 552 22.41 12.92 -5.36
N THR A 553 22.39 12.42 -6.61
CA THR A 553 23.61 12.04 -7.34
C THR A 553 24.08 13.08 -8.37
N GLY A 554 23.16 13.96 -8.81
CA GLY A 554 23.39 14.85 -9.96
C GLY A 554 23.36 14.14 -11.32
N ASN A 555 22.95 12.87 -11.38
CA ASN A 555 22.87 12.11 -12.62
C ASN A 555 21.54 12.35 -13.35
N GLY A 556 21.57 13.13 -14.43
CA GLY A 556 20.40 13.48 -15.24
C GLY A 556 19.73 12.28 -15.95
N ALA A 557 20.45 11.16 -16.12
CA ALA A 557 19.86 9.97 -16.75
C ALA A 557 18.64 9.41 -15.97
N TYR A 558 18.58 9.66 -14.65
CA TYR A 558 17.43 9.31 -13.84
C TYR A 558 16.21 10.16 -14.21
N THR A 559 16.41 11.48 -14.42
CA THR A 559 15.33 12.38 -14.88
C THR A 559 14.82 11.96 -16.25
N ASP A 560 15.72 11.68 -17.20
CA ASP A 560 15.36 11.22 -18.55
C ASP A 560 14.53 9.91 -18.48
N ARG A 561 14.84 9.02 -17.54
CA ARG A 561 14.11 7.77 -17.31
C ARG A 561 12.70 8.04 -16.75
N ALA A 562 12.59 8.96 -15.80
CA ALA A 562 11.31 9.39 -15.23
C ALA A 562 10.37 10.00 -16.27
N GLU A 563 10.90 10.86 -17.14
CA GLU A 563 10.16 11.45 -18.27
C GLU A 563 9.61 10.37 -19.20
N LYS A 564 10.42 9.38 -19.58
CA LYS A 564 9.98 8.25 -20.45
C LYS A 564 8.83 7.47 -19.85
N ILE A 565 8.82 7.24 -18.54
CA ILE A 565 7.69 6.56 -17.88
C ILE A 565 6.42 7.39 -18.02
N LEU A 566 6.46 8.68 -17.71
CA LEU A 566 5.29 9.55 -17.82
C LEU A 566 4.79 9.70 -19.27
N GLU A 567 5.70 9.75 -20.24
CA GLU A 567 5.34 9.75 -21.66
C GLU A 567 4.62 8.47 -22.07
N ALA A 568 5.12 7.31 -21.64
CA ALA A 568 4.53 6.01 -21.96
C ALA A 568 3.10 5.85 -21.45
N PHE A 569 2.82 6.34 -20.24
CA PHE A 569 1.50 6.28 -19.63
C PHE A 569 0.63 7.51 -19.93
N GLY A 570 1.11 8.52 -20.63
CA GLY A 570 0.41 9.76 -20.94
C GLY A 570 -1.01 9.56 -21.50
N PRO A 571 -1.24 8.70 -22.51
CA PRO A 571 -2.59 8.43 -23.02
C PRO A 571 -3.51 7.77 -21.97
N ALA A 572 -3.00 6.86 -21.14
CA ALA A 572 -3.76 6.20 -20.07
C ALA A 572 -4.16 7.20 -18.98
N ILE A 573 -3.21 8.03 -18.55
CA ILE A 573 -3.43 9.13 -17.60
C ILE A 573 -4.52 10.07 -18.14
N THR A 574 -4.43 10.45 -19.40
CA THR A 574 -5.41 11.36 -20.03
C THR A 574 -6.82 10.75 -20.07
N ALA A 575 -6.91 9.44 -20.32
CA ALA A 575 -8.19 8.73 -20.37
C ALA A 575 -8.84 8.54 -18.99
N ASN A 576 -8.04 8.31 -17.95
CA ASN A 576 -8.50 8.10 -16.57
C ASN A 576 -7.55 8.77 -15.56
N PRO A 577 -7.55 10.10 -15.40
CA PRO A 577 -6.61 10.77 -14.50
C PRO A 577 -6.76 10.35 -13.03
N VAL A 578 -7.99 10.06 -12.57
CA VAL A 578 -8.25 9.65 -11.17
C VAL A 578 -7.61 8.31 -10.84
N GLY A 579 -7.66 7.35 -11.77
CA GLY A 579 -7.04 6.03 -11.58
C GLY A 579 -5.51 6.02 -11.71
N HIS A 580 -4.90 7.19 -11.96
CA HIS A 580 -3.45 7.38 -12.09
C HIS A 580 -2.96 8.50 -11.16
N ALA A 581 -3.59 8.67 -10.00
CA ALA A 581 -3.25 9.73 -9.04
C ALA A 581 -1.79 9.65 -8.57
N GLY A 582 -1.24 8.45 -8.42
CA GLY A 582 0.18 8.23 -8.10
C GLY A 582 1.12 8.79 -9.18
N LEU A 583 0.85 8.50 -10.47
CA LEU A 583 1.64 9.05 -11.59
C LEU A 583 1.50 10.57 -11.68
N LEU A 584 0.32 11.13 -11.40
CA LEU A 584 0.12 12.59 -11.35
C LEU A 584 0.90 13.21 -10.18
N GLY A 585 0.92 12.55 -9.01
CA GLY A 585 1.75 12.95 -7.87
C GLY A 585 3.24 12.93 -8.21
N ALA A 586 3.70 11.89 -8.90
CA ALA A 586 5.08 11.77 -9.36
C ALA A 586 5.44 12.80 -10.46
N ALA A 587 4.45 13.20 -11.30
CA ALA A 587 4.64 14.30 -12.25
C ALA A 587 4.87 15.64 -11.54
N LEU A 588 4.26 15.88 -10.36
CA LEU A 588 4.57 17.07 -9.53
C LEU A 588 6.02 17.05 -9.06
N ASP A 589 6.58 15.87 -8.70
CA ASP A 589 7.99 15.74 -8.32
C ASP A 589 8.92 16.08 -9.49
N LEU A 590 8.58 15.59 -10.68
CA LEU A 590 9.38 15.85 -11.88
C LEU A 590 9.33 17.32 -12.30
N LEU A 591 8.16 17.99 -12.17
CA LEU A 591 8.01 19.42 -12.46
C LEU A 591 8.76 20.31 -11.45
N ALA A 592 8.93 19.84 -10.22
CA ALA A 592 9.57 20.60 -9.16
C ALA A 592 10.44 19.70 -8.26
N PRO A 593 11.53 19.15 -8.79
CA PRO A 593 12.48 18.42 -7.96
C PRO A 593 12.92 19.28 -6.77
N ALA A 594 12.84 18.74 -5.58
CA ALA A 594 13.12 19.48 -4.35
C ALA A 594 14.38 18.97 -3.66
N LEU A 595 15.34 19.87 -3.47
CA LEU A 595 16.61 19.62 -2.79
C LEU A 595 16.90 20.73 -1.79
N VAL A 596 17.22 20.38 -0.56
CA VAL A 596 17.78 21.27 0.44
C VAL A 596 19.21 20.82 0.76
N VAL A 597 20.18 21.66 0.49
CA VAL A 597 21.58 21.40 0.85
C VAL A 597 21.92 22.23 2.09
N LEU A 598 22.35 21.57 3.15
CA LEU A 598 22.86 22.17 4.38
C LEU A 598 24.41 22.10 4.35
N MET A 599 25.05 23.23 4.07
CA MET A 599 26.50 23.35 4.17
C MET A 599 26.87 23.58 5.63
N VAL A 600 27.56 22.60 6.23
CA VAL A 600 27.94 22.61 7.65
C VAL A 600 29.40 23.01 7.80
N PRO A 601 29.75 24.04 8.58
CA PRO A 601 31.13 24.40 8.83
C PRO A 601 31.88 23.31 9.63
N GLU A 602 33.20 23.26 9.56
CA GLU A 602 33.99 22.37 10.40
C GLU A 602 33.65 22.60 11.90
N GLY A 603 33.30 21.52 12.60
CA GLY A 603 32.82 21.59 14.00
C GLY A 603 31.48 22.29 14.22
N GLY A 604 30.74 22.58 13.14
CA GLY A 604 29.39 23.19 13.20
C GLY A 604 28.29 22.19 13.56
N ASP A 605 27.08 22.73 13.75
CA ASP A 605 25.88 21.95 14.13
C ASP A 605 24.73 22.23 13.15
N PRO A 606 24.19 21.23 12.41
CA PRO A 606 23.03 21.41 11.52
C PRO A 606 21.69 21.31 12.24
N THR A 607 21.66 20.99 13.55
CA THR A 607 20.42 20.61 14.28
C THR A 607 19.31 21.66 14.16
N ALA A 608 19.64 22.95 14.28
CA ALA A 608 18.64 24.01 14.18
C ALA A 608 18.00 24.10 12.79
N MET A 609 18.81 23.92 11.73
CA MET A 609 18.30 23.91 10.35
C MET A 609 17.48 22.64 10.06
N ARG A 610 17.92 21.48 10.56
CA ARG A 610 17.12 20.25 10.50
C ARG A 610 15.78 20.41 11.23
N ALA A 611 15.78 21.01 12.41
CA ALA A 611 14.56 21.25 13.17
C ALA A 611 13.57 22.12 12.39
N ALA A 612 14.05 23.15 11.69
CA ALA A 612 13.20 24.00 10.86
C ALA A 612 12.50 23.23 9.71
N LEU A 613 13.16 22.20 9.16
CA LEU A 613 12.54 21.35 8.12
C LEU A 613 11.37 20.49 8.63
N ARG A 614 11.20 20.32 9.95
CA ARG A 614 10.04 19.64 10.56
C ARG A 614 8.76 20.46 10.44
N ASP A 615 8.87 21.77 10.24
CA ASP A 615 7.76 22.72 10.29
C ASP A 615 7.24 23.09 8.90
N VAL A 616 7.69 22.38 7.88
CA VAL A 616 7.26 22.59 6.50
C VAL A 616 7.16 21.28 5.75
N SER A 617 6.05 21.08 5.04
CA SER A 617 5.87 19.95 4.15
C SER A 617 6.48 20.26 2.77
N VAL A 618 7.45 19.46 2.36
CA VAL A 618 7.94 19.41 0.99
C VAL A 618 7.99 17.94 0.59
N PRO A 619 6.91 17.44 0.01
CA PRO A 619 6.84 16.03 -0.39
C PRO A 619 8.02 15.66 -1.29
N ASN A 620 8.59 14.49 -1.06
CA ASN A 620 9.73 13.94 -1.80
C ASN A 620 10.99 14.84 -1.83
N VAL A 621 11.19 15.70 -0.81
CA VAL A 621 12.39 16.51 -0.69
C VAL A 621 13.63 15.65 -0.41
N VAL A 622 14.71 15.95 -1.08
CA VAL A 622 16.05 15.45 -0.72
C VAL A 622 16.72 16.46 0.21
N VAL A 623 17.24 15.99 1.34
CA VAL A 623 18.01 16.81 2.28
C VAL A 623 19.43 16.26 2.35
N GLN A 624 20.40 17.05 1.90
CA GLN A 624 21.82 16.70 1.95
C GLN A 624 22.55 17.58 2.98
N GLU A 625 23.24 16.95 3.92
CA GLU A 625 24.21 17.63 4.78
C GLU A 625 25.61 17.41 4.22
N VAL A 626 26.31 18.49 3.97
CA VAL A 626 27.66 18.50 3.39
C VAL A 626 28.57 19.30 4.30
N TRP A 627 29.63 18.66 4.76
CA TRP A 627 30.64 19.29 5.59
C TRP A 627 31.62 20.12 4.73
N ALA A 628 32.06 21.27 5.25
CA ALA A 628 32.87 22.23 4.49
C ALA A 628 34.23 21.69 4.02
N ASP A 629 34.74 20.64 4.69
CA ASP A 629 35.97 19.93 4.37
C ASP A 629 35.76 18.73 3.43
N GLU A 630 34.53 18.41 3.09
CA GLU A 630 34.17 17.29 2.22
C GLU A 630 34.49 17.62 0.73
N THR A 631 35.14 16.69 0.06
CA THR A 631 35.41 16.83 -1.38
C THR A 631 34.27 16.22 -2.19
N LEU A 632 33.49 17.07 -2.83
CA LEU A 632 32.35 16.65 -3.63
C LEU A 632 32.76 16.40 -5.10
N PRO A 633 32.13 15.39 -5.76
CA PRO A 633 32.19 15.28 -7.22
C PRO A 633 31.65 16.55 -7.89
N SER A 634 32.20 16.91 -9.05
CA SER A 634 31.71 18.08 -9.81
C SER A 634 30.25 17.93 -10.27
N SER A 635 29.74 16.71 -10.36
CA SER A 635 28.31 16.40 -10.65
C SER A 635 27.41 16.58 -9.44
N SER A 636 27.92 16.67 -8.23
CA SER A 636 27.11 16.83 -7.03
C SER A 636 26.28 18.11 -7.10
N PRO A 637 24.99 18.06 -6.82
CA PRO A 637 24.12 19.26 -6.75
C PRO A 637 24.55 20.25 -5.65
N ALA A 638 25.32 19.80 -4.67
CA ALA A 638 25.93 20.63 -3.63
C ALA A 638 27.24 21.32 -4.07
N SER A 639 27.81 20.91 -5.22
CA SER A 639 29.08 21.49 -5.73
C SER A 639 28.96 23.00 -5.94
N GLY A 640 29.96 23.74 -5.48
CA GLY A 640 30.00 25.20 -5.56
C GLY A 640 29.21 25.95 -4.51
N LYS A 641 28.45 25.26 -3.62
CA LYS A 641 27.81 25.86 -2.46
C LYS A 641 28.84 26.00 -1.32
N THR A 642 28.70 27.06 -0.50
CA THR A 642 29.67 27.38 0.54
C THR A 642 28.96 27.74 1.86
N VAL A 643 29.69 27.59 2.95
CA VAL A 643 29.31 28.12 4.25
C VAL A 643 29.41 29.66 4.23
N ILE A 644 28.44 30.38 4.78
CA ILE A 644 28.42 31.83 4.91
C ILE A 644 28.68 32.20 6.38
N ASP A 645 29.62 33.14 6.59
CA ASP A 645 29.97 33.70 7.91
C ASP A 645 30.24 32.63 8.99
N GLY A 646 30.74 31.45 8.60
CA GLY A 646 31.08 30.36 9.51
C GLY A 646 29.85 29.69 10.18
N THR A 647 28.66 29.87 9.63
CA THR A 647 27.43 29.28 10.16
C THR A 647 26.83 28.24 9.18
N THR A 648 26.12 27.26 9.69
CA THR A 648 25.38 26.31 8.83
C THR A 648 24.47 27.05 7.86
N THR A 649 24.65 26.81 6.57
CA THR A 649 24.00 27.56 5.50
C THR A 649 23.16 26.63 4.63
N ALA A 650 21.87 26.93 4.50
CA ALA A 650 20.92 26.19 3.67
C ALA A 650 20.80 26.80 2.27
N TYR A 651 20.69 25.94 1.27
CA TYR A 651 20.34 26.27 -0.11
C TYR A 651 19.11 25.48 -0.51
N VAL A 652 18.02 26.17 -0.81
CA VAL A 652 16.74 25.55 -1.22
C VAL A 652 16.65 25.59 -2.73
N CYS A 653 16.65 24.42 -3.37
CA CYS A 653 16.48 24.26 -4.81
C CYS A 653 15.16 23.55 -5.08
N ILE A 654 14.19 24.23 -5.67
CA ILE A 654 12.90 23.65 -6.09
C ILE A 654 12.69 23.98 -7.56
N GLY A 655 12.57 22.94 -8.36
CA GLY A 655 12.63 23.07 -9.82
C GLY A 655 14.01 23.55 -10.29
N PRO A 656 14.08 24.39 -11.33
CA PRO A 656 15.36 24.79 -11.95
C PRO A 656 16.14 25.88 -11.19
N GLN A 657 15.61 26.38 -10.08
CA GLN A 657 16.19 27.52 -9.36
C GLN A 657 16.54 27.16 -7.93
N CYS A 658 17.70 27.68 -7.47
CA CYS A 658 18.07 27.63 -6.06
C CYS A 658 17.91 29.02 -5.42
N SER A 659 17.57 29.03 -4.13
CA SER A 659 17.50 30.25 -3.31
C SER A 659 18.88 30.90 -3.15
N LEU A 660 18.87 32.15 -2.69
CA LEU A 660 20.05 32.71 -2.03
C LEU A 660 20.36 31.89 -0.75
N PRO A 661 21.64 31.92 -0.29
CA PRO A 661 22.00 31.20 0.94
C PRO A 661 21.20 31.72 2.14
N VAL A 662 20.74 30.78 2.98
CA VAL A 662 19.94 31.05 4.17
C VAL A 662 20.69 30.54 5.40
N THR A 663 20.92 31.43 6.38
CA THR A 663 21.66 31.13 7.61
C THR A 663 20.78 31.12 8.87
N GLU A 664 19.50 31.47 8.73
CA GLU A 664 18.54 31.55 9.83
C GLU A 664 17.44 30.50 9.65
N PRO A 665 17.16 29.64 10.65
CA PRO A 665 16.15 28.58 10.56
C PRO A 665 14.74 29.07 10.17
N ASP A 666 14.28 30.17 10.77
CA ASP A 666 12.95 30.71 10.45
C ASP A 666 12.83 31.16 8.99
N LYS A 667 13.91 31.76 8.45
CA LYS A 667 13.95 32.15 7.03
C LYS A 667 14.00 30.94 6.11
N LEU A 668 14.53 29.81 6.56
CA LEU A 668 14.51 28.56 5.79
C LEU A 668 13.08 28.10 5.50
N VAL A 669 12.22 28.10 6.54
CA VAL A 669 10.80 27.73 6.39
C VAL A 669 10.10 28.65 5.40
N ASP A 670 10.27 29.96 5.51
CA ASP A 670 9.65 30.95 4.61
C ASP A 670 10.17 30.81 3.16
N THR A 671 11.48 30.55 3.00
CA THR A 671 12.09 30.33 1.70
C THR A 671 11.50 29.10 1.01
N ILE A 672 11.32 28.00 1.75
CA ILE A 672 10.72 26.77 1.22
C ILE A 672 9.25 27.00 0.84
N LYS A 673 8.46 27.62 1.73
CA LYS A 673 7.03 27.92 1.46
C LYS A 673 6.86 28.78 0.21
N THR A 674 7.75 29.74 0.02
CA THR A 674 7.74 30.59 -1.18
C THR A 674 8.17 29.82 -2.43
N ALA A 675 9.27 29.06 -2.35
CA ALA A 675 9.84 28.36 -3.51
C ALA A 675 8.94 27.23 -4.03
N ARG A 676 8.16 26.54 -3.17
CA ARG A 676 7.27 25.45 -3.60
C ARG A 676 6.00 25.92 -4.32
N GLN A 677 5.60 27.21 -4.16
CA GLN A 677 4.39 27.74 -4.74
C GLN A 677 4.59 28.24 -6.17
N VAL A 678 3.65 27.93 -7.04
CA VAL A 678 3.60 28.41 -8.42
C VAL A 678 2.28 29.12 -8.66
N THR A 679 2.35 30.30 -9.29
CA THR A 679 1.15 30.96 -9.83
C THR A 679 1.00 30.51 -11.26
N VAL A 680 -0.06 29.76 -11.53
CA VAL A 680 -0.41 29.36 -12.91
C VAL A 680 -1.15 30.54 -13.55
N ALA A 681 -0.59 31.03 -14.67
CA ALA A 681 -1.12 32.19 -15.38
C ALA A 681 -2.37 31.87 -16.23
#